data_08ea88d009c0be757c41a47d69669554
#
_entry.id   08ea88d009c0be757c41a47d69669554
#
_cell.length_a   1.000
_cell.length_b   1.000
_cell.length_c   1.000
_cell.angle_alpha   90.00
_cell.angle_beta   90.00
_cell.angle_gamma   90.00
#
_symmetry.space_group_name_H-M   'P 1'
#
loop_
_entity.id
_entity.type
_entity.pdbx_description
1 polymer ?
#
loop_
_entity_poly.entity_id
_entity_poly.type
_entity_poly.pdbx_seq_one_letter_code
_entity_poly.pdbx_strand_id
1 'polypeptide(L)'
;MIQLSGAGKRYSHKLLFEDADWLITPESRIGLVGANGTGKSTVMKILAGSESLDYGAISRAKNISIGYLPQDGLTLTGQTVFAECLSVFAELHAIEKEMEALTRSMSELDHEGPEYAAVADRYQKLEHEFVARDGYTLEAQVGQVLTGLGFHRDDWTRRSEEFSGGWQMRIALAKLLLQKPNLLLLDEPTNHLDLEARNWLEEYLTSYPYAFVLISHDRYFLDITVKRIVEIWNKRMHFYAGNYDQYLAGKTARKEQLESAYKTQHDRIEQLEVFINRFRYTATKAKQVQSRIKELEKMERIEIPEEEKTVHFSFPQPKTSGRIVAEFANVAKSYGERGMNEHKVFENVSFMIERGERVALVGVNGAGKSTLIKLLAGQEPLTTGEYKLGHNVEPDYFAQDQYKELDPEARILDDLGELSGASTQTQLRSLLGCFLFSGDDVFKRIGVLSGGERNRYALLKMLLNPANFLLLDEPTNHLDLRAKDVLLEALMKYTGTVVFVSHDRYFIDKLATRVFEIGDGKVEIYPGNYEDYLWRKEHPVASTQSPVSSQPQPDAEGSVQRRNADVSHSKDAVARASAAVPNGDEVAAGLLAAEPKGKRMNPIKRQQMEDRLHEIEEEIARAEAAIAACETELQSFVSAEETQRQTLELANQKSALQSLMAEWEELSGALETAG
;
A
#
# COMPACT_ATOMS: atom_id res chain seq x y z
N MET A 1 -24.89 10.44 -12.81
CA MET A 1 -25.32 9.03 -12.73
C MET A 1 -25.83 8.68 -11.34
N ILE A 2 -25.01 8.82 -10.32
CA ILE A 2 -25.41 8.75 -8.90
C ILE A 2 -24.88 9.99 -8.19
N GLN A 3 -25.73 10.61 -7.34
CA GLN A 3 -25.35 11.77 -6.52
C GLN A 3 -25.75 11.52 -5.08
N LEU A 4 -24.78 11.67 -4.18
CA LEU A 4 -24.98 11.81 -2.75
C LEU A 4 -25.03 13.30 -2.42
N SER A 5 -25.96 13.72 -1.54
CA SER A 5 -26.09 15.11 -1.11
C SER A 5 -26.28 15.14 0.41
N GLY A 6 -25.33 15.78 1.10
CA GLY A 6 -25.29 15.87 2.57
C GLY A 6 -25.37 14.50 3.25
N ALA A 7 -24.81 13.46 2.59
CA ALA A 7 -24.99 12.06 2.99
C ALA A 7 -24.18 11.72 4.26
N GLY A 8 -24.83 10.99 5.18
CA GLY A 8 -24.16 10.50 6.39
C GLY A 8 -24.68 9.14 6.84
N LYS A 9 -23.80 8.39 7.53
CA LYS A 9 -24.10 7.06 8.07
C LYS A 9 -23.52 6.86 9.46
N ARG A 10 -24.31 6.28 10.33
CA ARG A 10 -23.94 5.95 11.70
C ARG A 10 -24.33 4.51 12.03
N TYR A 11 -23.47 3.78 12.72
CA TYR A 11 -23.82 2.52 13.34
C TYR A 11 -23.77 2.66 14.86
N SER A 12 -24.93 2.58 15.49
CA SER A 12 -25.09 2.77 16.94
C SER A 12 -24.44 4.09 17.41
N HIS A 13 -23.31 4.02 18.10
CA HIS A 13 -22.58 5.20 18.59
C HIS A 13 -21.48 5.69 17.65
N LYS A 14 -21.11 4.89 16.65
CA LYS A 14 -20.01 5.21 15.74
C LYS A 14 -20.51 5.92 14.49
N LEU A 15 -20.16 7.20 14.35
CA LEU A 15 -20.34 7.96 13.12
C LEU A 15 -19.25 7.52 12.12
N LEU A 16 -19.65 7.02 10.95
CA LEU A 16 -18.72 6.61 9.91
C LEU A 16 -18.32 7.78 9.02
N PHE A 17 -19.31 8.50 8.49
CA PHE A 17 -19.11 9.72 7.71
C PHE A 17 -20.36 10.60 7.79
N GLU A 18 -20.16 11.88 7.53
CA GLU A 18 -21.19 12.91 7.50
C GLU A 18 -20.92 13.92 6.39
N ASP A 19 -21.95 14.65 6.00
CA ASP A 19 -21.87 15.75 5.06
C ASP A 19 -21.14 15.41 3.76
N ALA A 20 -21.44 14.23 3.21
CA ALA A 20 -20.81 13.74 2.00
C ALA A 20 -21.58 14.16 0.75
N ASP A 21 -20.98 15.04 -0.05
CA ASP A 21 -21.43 15.43 -1.38
C ASP A 21 -20.58 14.77 -2.43
N TRP A 22 -21.15 13.82 -3.17
CA TRP A 22 -20.40 13.04 -4.15
C TRP A 22 -21.20 12.77 -5.42
N LEU A 23 -20.65 13.19 -6.57
CA LEU A 23 -21.22 12.93 -7.89
C LEU A 23 -20.36 11.88 -8.65
N ILE A 24 -20.99 10.77 -9.01
CA ILE A 24 -20.42 9.72 -9.86
C ILE A 24 -20.98 9.90 -11.28
N THR A 25 -20.10 10.15 -12.25
CA THR A 25 -20.43 10.32 -13.67
C THR A 25 -20.23 9.00 -14.43
N PRO A 26 -20.76 8.86 -15.69
CA PRO A 26 -20.64 7.60 -16.45
C PRO A 26 -19.22 7.10 -16.74
N GLU A 27 -18.24 8.00 -16.75
CA GLU A 27 -16.83 7.69 -17.05
C GLU A 27 -15.93 7.71 -15.80
N SER A 28 -16.54 7.73 -14.61
CA SER A 28 -15.81 7.84 -13.36
C SER A 28 -15.02 6.57 -13.08
N ARG A 29 -13.70 6.70 -12.84
CA ARG A 29 -12.79 5.64 -12.41
C ARG A 29 -12.22 6.03 -11.06
N ILE A 30 -12.79 5.48 -9.98
CA ILE A 30 -12.60 6.01 -8.63
C ILE A 30 -12.04 4.91 -7.73
N GLY A 31 -10.97 5.25 -6.99
CA GLY A 31 -10.46 4.48 -5.86
C GLY A 31 -11.02 5.04 -4.55
N LEU A 32 -11.66 4.19 -3.75
CA LEU A 32 -12.14 4.55 -2.42
C LEU A 32 -11.15 4.03 -1.38
N VAL A 33 -10.48 4.96 -0.68
CA VAL A 33 -9.42 4.65 0.27
C VAL A 33 -9.75 5.16 1.67
N GLY A 34 -9.05 4.67 2.68
CA GLY A 34 -9.23 5.04 4.09
C GLY A 34 -8.85 3.90 5.01
N ALA A 35 -8.67 4.18 6.30
CA ALA A 35 -8.34 3.17 7.30
C ALA A 35 -9.43 2.09 7.42
N ASN A 36 -9.11 0.93 8.00
CA ASN A 36 -10.10 -0.10 8.25
C ASN A 36 -11.16 0.38 9.25
N GLY A 37 -12.43 0.05 8.98
CA GLY A 37 -13.56 0.46 9.81
C GLY A 37 -14.00 1.93 9.64
N THR A 38 -13.53 2.66 8.61
CA THR A 38 -14.00 4.03 8.28
C THR A 38 -15.32 4.04 7.49
N GLY A 39 -15.80 2.87 7.05
CA GLY A 39 -17.08 2.76 6.33
C GLY A 39 -16.97 2.62 4.82
N LYS A 40 -15.81 2.27 4.25
CA LYS A 40 -15.62 2.05 2.80
C LYS A 40 -16.66 1.09 2.21
N SER A 41 -16.72 -0.13 2.74
CA SER A 41 -17.70 -1.16 2.29
C SER A 41 -19.14 -0.74 2.55
N THR A 42 -19.41 0.06 3.59
CA THR A 42 -20.74 0.63 3.86
C THR A 42 -21.15 1.61 2.76
N VAL A 43 -20.23 2.48 2.32
CA VAL A 43 -20.48 3.38 1.18
C VAL A 43 -20.77 2.59 -0.09
N MET A 44 -20.04 1.51 -0.36
CA MET A 44 -20.31 0.61 -1.49
C MET A 44 -21.72 0.01 -1.43
N LYS A 45 -22.12 -0.49 -0.24
CA LYS A 45 -23.48 -1.03 -0.01
C LYS A 45 -24.56 0.04 -0.19
N ILE A 46 -24.33 1.28 0.22
CA ILE A 46 -25.25 2.40 0.00
C ILE A 46 -25.37 2.71 -1.49
N LEU A 47 -24.23 2.77 -2.22
CA LEU A 47 -24.26 2.97 -3.67
C LEU A 47 -24.96 1.83 -4.40
N ALA A 48 -24.77 0.59 -3.96
CA ALA A 48 -25.45 -0.60 -4.50
C ALA A 48 -26.95 -0.62 -4.17
N GLY A 49 -27.38 0.09 -3.11
CA GLY A 49 -28.77 0.11 -2.65
C GLY A 49 -29.14 -1.01 -1.66
N SER A 50 -28.15 -1.73 -1.17
CA SER A 50 -28.32 -2.76 -0.13
C SER A 50 -28.30 -2.20 1.30
N GLU A 51 -27.90 -0.94 1.47
CA GLU A 51 -27.86 -0.21 2.74
C GLU A 51 -28.47 1.20 2.56
N SER A 52 -29.11 1.75 3.62
CA SER A 52 -29.71 3.08 3.61
C SER A 52 -28.79 4.12 4.26
N LEU A 53 -28.94 5.38 3.86
CA LEU A 53 -28.39 6.53 4.54
C LEU A 53 -29.20 6.83 5.81
N ASP A 54 -28.54 7.38 6.85
CA ASP A 54 -29.21 7.92 8.03
C ASP A 54 -29.46 9.44 7.88
N TYR A 55 -28.65 10.13 7.08
CA TYR A 55 -28.75 11.55 6.78
C TYR A 55 -28.54 11.81 5.30
N GLY A 56 -29.11 12.91 4.79
CA GLY A 56 -28.95 13.31 3.40
C GLY A 56 -29.80 12.50 2.42
N ALA A 57 -29.42 12.54 1.15
CA ALA A 57 -30.16 11.89 0.07
C ALA A 57 -29.22 11.26 -0.97
N ILE A 58 -29.71 10.18 -1.61
CA ILE A 58 -29.07 9.58 -2.78
C ILE A 58 -30.01 9.68 -3.97
N SER A 59 -29.55 10.30 -5.05
CA SER A 59 -30.25 10.37 -6.33
C SER A 59 -29.59 9.47 -7.35
N ARG A 60 -30.39 8.66 -8.08
CA ARG A 60 -29.91 7.75 -9.12
C ARG A 60 -30.58 8.07 -10.45
N ALA A 61 -29.85 8.01 -11.55
CA ALA A 61 -30.43 8.10 -12.88
C ALA A 61 -31.38 6.92 -13.13
N LYS A 62 -32.44 7.16 -13.92
CA LYS A 62 -33.34 6.08 -14.33
C LYS A 62 -32.59 5.04 -15.18
N ASN A 63 -32.91 3.76 -14.98
CA ASN A 63 -32.38 2.61 -15.74
C ASN A 63 -30.85 2.42 -15.62
N ILE A 64 -30.25 2.83 -14.50
CA ILE A 64 -28.84 2.53 -14.25
C ILE A 64 -28.72 1.09 -13.73
N SER A 65 -27.88 0.29 -14.38
CA SER A 65 -27.46 -1.02 -13.87
C SER A 65 -26.27 -0.86 -12.95
N ILE A 66 -26.36 -1.42 -11.74
CA ILE A 66 -25.31 -1.39 -10.73
C ILE A 66 -24.92 -2.83 -10.41
N GLY A 67 -23.65 -3.13 -10.54
CA GLY A 67 -23.10 -4.41 -10.13
C GLY A 67 -22.22 -4.24 -8.90
N TYR A 68 -22.37 -5.09 -7.90
CA TYR A 68 -21.61 -5.02 -6.66
C TYR A 68 -20.97 -6.36 -6.32
N LEU A 69 -19.64 -6.37 -6.17
CA LEU A 69 -18.87 -7.49 -5.62
C LEU A 69 -18.57 -7.19 -4.15
N PRO A 70 -19.16 -7.90 -3.19
CA PRO A 70 -18.81 -7.77 -1.78
C PRO A 70 -17.49 -8.46 -1.48
N GLN A 71 -16.86 -8.09 -0.37
CA GLN A 71 -15.58 -8.66 0.06
C GLN A 71 -15.68 -10.16 0.37
N ASP A 72 -16.78 -10.61 0.99
CA ASP A 72 -17.02 -11.99 1.42
C ASP A 72 -18.50 -12.37 1.29
N GLY A 73 -18.79 -13.67 1.41
CA GLY A 73 -20.15 -14.17 1.69
C GLY A 73 -20.96 -14.60 0.47
N LEU A 74 -20.33 -14.84 -0.67
CA LEU A 74 -21.00 -15.44 -1.82
C LEU A 74 -20.82 -16.97 -1.80
N THR A 75 -21.95 -17.69 -1.82
CA THR A 75 -21.98 -19.16 -1.99
C THR A 75 -22.74 -19.45 -3.27
N LEU A 76 -22.04 -20.01 -4.25
CA LEU A 76 -22.60 -20.44 -5.52
C LEU A 76 -22.88 -21.95 -5.45
N THR A 77 -24.07 -22.38 -5.86
CA THR A 77 -24.46 -23.78 -5.78
C THR A 77 -25.26 -24.21 -7.02
N GLY A 78 -25.07 -25.47 -7.44
CA GLY A 78 -25.95 -26.14 -8.37
C GLY A 78 -25.56 -26.12 -9.83
N GLN A 79 -24.63 -25.27 -10.29
CA GLN A 79 -24.24 -25.19 -11.69
C GLN A 79 -22.73 -25.36 -11.88
N THR A 80 -22.30 -25.70 -13.12
CA THR A 80 -20.89 -25.68 -13.49
C THR A 80 -20.39 -24.23 -13.60
N VAL A 81 -19.08 -24.03 -13.47
CA VAL A 81 -18.46 -22.69 -13.57
C VAL A 81 -18.88 -21.98 -14.87
N PHE A 82 -18.83 -22.69 -15.99
CA PHE A 82 -19.19 -22.13 -17.30
C PHE A 82 -20.68 -21.79 -17.39
N ALA A 83 -21.56 -22.68 -16.95
CA ALA A 83 -23.00 -22.47 -16.95
C ALA A 83 -23.41 -21.31 -16.02
N GLU A 84 -22.74 -21.18 -14.87
CA GLU A 84 -22.96 -20.09 -13.93
C GLU A 84 -22.61 -18.73 -14.57
N CYS A 85 -21.50 -18.63 -15.31
CA CYS A 85 -21.13 -17.43 -16.06
C CYS A 85 -22.06 -17.17 -17.24
N LEU A 86 -22.46 -18.22 -17.97
CA LEU A 86 -23.38 -18.09 -19.11
C LEU A 86 -24.78 -17.67 -18.68
N SER A 87 -25.21 -17.98 -17.44
CA SER A 87 -26.50 -17.57 -16.89
C SER A 87 -26.75 -16.07 -16.88
N VAL A 88 -25.69 -15.26 -16.95
CA VAL A 88 -25.76 -13.81 -17.10
C VAL A 88 -26.49 -13.40 -18.38
N PHE A 89 -26.38 -14.22 -19.41
CA PHE A 89 -26.97 -14.01 -20.75
C PHE A 89 -28.26 -14.82 -20.94
N ALA A 90 -28.99 -15.10 -19.85
CA ALA A 90 -30.20 -15.92 -19.92
C ALA A 90 -31.24 -15.45 -20.95
N GLU A 91 -31.39 -14.13 -21.15
CA GLU A 91 -32.25 -13.55 -22.17
C GLU A 91 -31.78 -13.91 -23.59
N LEU A 92 -30.48 -13.78 -23.88
CA LEU A 92 -29.93 -14.13 -25.19
C LEU A 92 -29.97 -15.62 -25.45
N HIS A 93 -29.76 -16.44 -24.42
CA HIS A 93 -29.93 -17.89 -24.52
C HIS A 93 -31.40 -18.32 -24.75
N ALA A 94 -32.37 -17.56 -24.23
CA ALA A 94 -33.76 -17.75 -24.55
C ALA A 94 -34.07 -17.41 -26.01
N ILE A 95 -33.50 -16.33 -26.57
CA ILE A 95 -33.60 -15.97 -27.99
C ILE A 95 -32.99 -17.08 -28.86
N GLU A 96 -31.80 -17.57 -28.51
CA GLU A 96 -31.12 -18.66 -29.23
C GLU A 96 -32.01 -19.90 -29.33
N LYS A 97 -32.58 -20.35 -28.17
CA LYS A 97 -33.51 -21.47 -28.15
C LYS A 97 -34.76 -21.23 -28.98
N GLU A 98 -35.33 -20.02 -28.96
CA GLU A 98 -36.49 -19.67 -29.80
C GLU A 98 -36.08 -19.71 -31.29
N MET A 99 -34.91 -19.19 -31.67
CA MET A 99 -34.38 -19.29 -33.04
C MET A 99 -34.22 -20.77 -33.48
N GLU A 100 -33.66 -21.63 -32.61
CA GLU A 100 -33.54 -23.06 -32.90
C GLU A 100 -34.91 -23.72 -33.10
N ALA A 101 -35.89 -23.38 -32.25
CA ALA A 101 -37.25 -23.90 -32.39
C ALA A 101 -37.93 -23.46 -33.69
N LEU A 102 -37.77 -22.17 -34.06
CA LEU A 102 -38.26 -21.64 -35.31
C LEU A 102 -37.59 -22.28 -36.53
N THR A 103 -36.29 -22.54 -36.46
CA THR A 103 -35.53 -23.24 -37.52
C THR A 103 -36.07 -24.64 -37.74
N ARG A 104 -36.38 -25.39 -36.67
CA ARG A 104 -37.02 -26.73 -36.73
C ARG A 104 -38.39 -26.61 -37.36
N SER A 105 -39.25 -25.66 -36.92
CA SER A 105 -40.57 -25.43 -37.51
C SER A 105 -40.48 -25.05 -38.99
N MET A 106 -39.52 -24.23 -39.42
CA MET A 106 -39.31 -23.88 -40.83
C MET A 106 -38.95 -25.10 -41.68
N SER A 107 -38.29 -26.11 -41.12
CA SER A 107 -37.96 -27.35 -41.86
C SER A 107 -39.18 -28.27 -42.10
N GLU A 108 -40.25 -28.07 -41.32
CA GLU A 108 -41.49 -28.89 -41.40
C GLU A 108 -42.59 -28.20 -42.16
N LEU A 109 -42.50 -26.89 -42.45
CA LEU A 109 -43.52 -26.10 -43.14
C LEU A 109 -43.28 -26.01 -44.64
N ASP A 110 -44.36 -25.80 -45.39
CA ASP A 110 -44.31 -25.55 -46.82
C ASP A 110 -43.70 -24.13 -47.10
N HIS A 111 -42.61 -24.07 -47.84
CA HIS A 111 -41.86 -22.85 -48.14
C HIS A 111 -42.65 -21.75 -48.85
N GLU A 112 -43.74 -22.07 -49.54
CA GLU A 112 -44.61 -21.10 -50.22
C GLU A 112 -45.80 -20.68 -49.36
N GLY A 113 -45.97 -21.26 -48.15
CA GLY A 113 -47.11 -21.03 -47.27
C GLY A 113 -46.99 -19.73 -46.45
N PRO A 114 -48.13 -19.10 -46.09
CA PRO A 114 -48.15 -17.90 -45.26
C PRO A 114 -47.61 -18.14 -43.86
N GLU A 115 -47.67 -19.35 -43.36
CA GLU A 115 -47.12 -19.75 -42.05
C GLU A 115 -45.60 -19.75 -42.03
N TYR A 116 -44.95 -20.20 -43.11
CA TYR A 116 -43.50 -20.11 -43.29
C TYR A 116 -43.02 -18.66 -43.28
N ALA A 117 -43.73 -17.77 -44.00
CA ALA A 117 -43.38 -16.36 -44.05
C ALA A 117 -43.45 -15.68 -42.67
N ALA A 118 -44.45 -16.02 -41.85
CA ALA A 118 -44.59 -15.49 -40.50
C ALA A 118 -43.48 -15.98 -39.57
N VAL A 119 -43.10 -17.26 -39.65
CA VAL A 119 -42.03 -17.87 -38.85
C VAL A 119 -40.67 -17.29 -39.27
N ALA A 120 -40.44 -17.11 -40.59
CA ALA A 120 -39.21 -16.48 -41.10
C ALA A 120 -39.05 -15.02 -40.68
N ASP A 121 -40.14 -14.23 -40.70
CA ASP A 121 -40.09 -12.84 -40.18
C ASP A 121 -39.77 -12.78 -38.68
N ARG A 122 -40.32 -13.70 -37.90
CA ARG A 122 -39.98 -13.80 -36.44
C ARG A 122 -38.52 -14.20 -36.23
N TYR A 123 -38.03 -15.20 -36.98
CA TYR A 123 -36.62 -15.62 -36.93
C TYR A 123 -35.69 -14.44 -37.28
N GLN A 124 -35.94 -13.70 -38.36
CA GLN A 124 -35.13 -12.59 -38.77
C GLN A 124 -35.07 -11.47 -37.72
N LYS A 125 -36.19 -11.17 -37.04
CA LYS A 125 -36.20 -10.20 -35.93
C LYS A 125 -35.35 -10.64 -34.75
N LEU A 126 -35.44 -11.90 -34.35
CA LEU A 126 -34.66 -12.47 -33.28
C LEU A 126 -33.17 -12.55 -33.65
N GLU A 127 -32.85 -12.91 -34.89
CA GLU A 127 -31.46 -12.94 -35.37
C GLU A 127 -30.83 -11.54 -35.35
N HIS A 128 -31.56 -10.51 -35.82
CA HIS A 128 -31.08 -9.15 -35.73
C HIS A 128 -30.85 -8.70 -34.29
N GLU A 129 -31.74 -9.07 -33.36
CA GLU A 129 -31.55 -8.77 -31.94
C GLU A 129 -30.36 -9.54 -31.35
N PHE A 130 -30.20 -10.81 -31.70
CA PHE A 130 -29.10 -11.68 -31.24
C PHE A 130 -27.74 -11.18 -31.75
N VAL A 131 -27.65 -10.81 -33.02
CA VAL A 131 -26.45 -10.21 -33.64
C VAL A 131 -26.13 -8.85 -33.01
N ALA A 132 -27.14 -7.99 -32.83
CA ALA A 132 -26.94 -6.67 -32.21
C ALA A 132 -26.42 -6.70 -30.78
N ARG A 133 -26.64 -7.84 -30.08
CA ARG A 133 -26.15 -8.08 -28.74
C ARG A 133 -24.94 -9.01 -28.69
N ASP A 134 -24.21 -9.18 -29.79
CA ASP A 134 -23.01 -10.05 -29.89
C ASP A 134 -23.27 -11.52 -29.47
N GLY A 135 -24.48 -12.04 -29.69
CA GLY A 135 -24.93 -13.36 -29.24
C GLY A 135 -24.04 -14.53 -29.66
N TYR A 136 -23.46 -14.50 -30.85
CA TYR A 136 -22.57 -15.55 -31.38
C TYR A 136 -21.19 -15.60 -30.67
N THR A 137 -20.83 -14.57 -29.90
CA THR A 137 -19.52 -14.49 -29.21
C THR A 137 -19.59 -14.77 -27.71
N LEU A 138 -20.78 -15.10 -27.17
CA LEU A 138 -21.01 -15.27 -25.73
C LEU A 138 -20.09 -16.31 -25.09
N GLU A 139 -19.99 -17.48 -25.70
CA GLU A 139 -19.09 -18.54 -25.16
C GLU A 139 -17.64 -18.11 -25.19
N ALA A 140 -17.22 -17.43 -26.24
CA ALA A 140 -15.84 -16.91 -26.34
C ALA A 140 -15.59 -15.82 -25.29
N GLN A 141 -16.54 -14.92 -25.04
CA GLN A 141 -16.44 -13.90 -23.99
C GLN A 141 -16.34 -14.55 -22.59
N VAL A 142 -17.19 -15.54 -22.31
CA VAL A 142 -17.13 -16.30 -21.05
C VAL A 142 -15.77 -16.98 -20.91
N GLY A 143 -15.29 -17.66 -21.97
CA GLY A 143 -14.00 -18.32 -21.99
C GLY A 143 -12.83 -17.36 -21.75
N GLN A 144 -12.86 -16.18 -22.38
CA GLN A 144 -11.84 -15.15 -22.19
C GLN A 144 -11.78 -14.65 -20.74
N VAL A 145 -12.94 -14.35 -20.15
CA VAL A 145 -13.01 -13.86 -18.77
C VAL A 145 -12.58 -14.93 -17.78
N LEU A 146 -13.03 -16.19 -17.95
CA LEU A 146 -12.63 -17.29 -17.09
C LEU A 146 -11.14 -17.58 -17.17
N THR A 147 -10.57 -17.63 -18.38
CA THR A 147 -9.12 -17.82 -18.58
C THR A 147 -8.32 -16.68 -17.94
N GLY A 148 -8.76 -15.43 -18.15
CA GLY A 148 -8.12 -14.25 -17.55
C GLY A 148 -8.14 -14.26 -16.02
N LEU A 149 -9.16 -14.84 -15.41
CA LEU A 149 -9.25 -15.01 -13.95
C LEU A 149 -8.57 -16.28 -13.44
N GLY A 150 -7.84 -17.01 -14.31
CA GLY A 150 -6.98 -18.14 -13.94
C GLY A 150 -7.70 -19.50 -13.93
N PHE A 151 -8.89 -19.64 -14.52
CA PHE A 151 -9.56 -20.95 -14.67
C PHE A 151 -9.00 -21.71 -15.89
N HIS A 152 -8.60 -22.95 -15.69
CA HIS A 152 -8.26 -23.87 -16.77
C HIS A 152 -9.54 -24.38 -17.45
N ARG A 153 -9.41 -24.84 -18.70
CA ARG A 153 -10.56 -25.38 -19.44
C ARG A 153 -11.25 -26.57 -18.75
N ASP A 154 -10.47 -27.38 -18.05
CA ASP A 154 -10.99 -28.52 -17.28
C ASP A 154 -11.86 -28.10 -16.10
N ASP A 155 -11.63 -26.91 -15.55
CA ASP A 155 -12.43 -26.36 -14.45
C ASP A 155 -13.82 -25.88 -14.89
N TRP A 156 -14.01 -25.58 -16.17
CA TRP A 156 -15.27 -25.01 -16.68
C TRP A 156 -16.46 -25.94 -16.50
N THR A 157 -16.22 -27.25 -16.55
CA THR A 157 -17.25 -28.30 -16.41
C THR A 157 -17.46 -28.74 -14.96
N ARG A 158 -16.60 -28.32 -14.05
CA ARG A 158 -16.71 -28.62 -12.62
C ARG A 158 -17.80 -27.77 -11.97
N ARG A 159 -18.40 -28.30 -10.90
CA ARG A 159 -19.43 -27.59 -10.14
C ARG A 159 -18.82 -26.46 -9.31
N SER A 160 -19.51 -25.32 -9.22
CA SER A 160 -19.07 -24.16 -8.45
C SER A 160 -18.85 -24.46 -6.97
N GLU A 161 -19.58 -25.44 -6.42
CA GLU A 161 -19.51 -25.91 -5.02
C GLU A 161 -18.19 -26.62 -4.68
N GLU A 162 -17.51 -27.19 -5.67
CA GLU A 162 -16.25 -27.92 -5.51
C GLU A 162 -15.06 -26.97 -5.27
N PHE A 163 -15.28 -25.68 -5.49
CA PHE A 163 -14.23 -24.68 -5.39
C PHE A 163 -14.20 -24.02 -4.01
N SER A 164 -13.01 -23.63 -3.57
CA SER A 164 -12.83 -22.85 -2.35
C SER A 164 -13.52 -21.49 -2.44
N GLY A 165 -13.80 -20.85 -1.29
CA GLY A 165 -14.46 -19.54 -1.24
C GLY A 165 -13.78 -18.49 -2.12
N GLY A 166 -12.45 -18.46 -2.18
CA GLY A 166 -11.71 -17.55 -3.05
C GLY A 166 -11.97 -17.78 -4.55
N TRP A 167 -12.08 -19.03 -4.97
CA TRP A 167 -12.44 -19.37 -6.35
C TRP A 167 -13.92 -19.06 -6.65
N GLN A 168 -14.83 -19.26 -5.68
CA GLN A 168 -16.23 -18.85 -5.85
C GLN A 168 -16.35 -17.32 -6.00
N MET A 169 -15.52 -16.55 -5.30
CA MET A 169 -15.43 -15.10 -5.50
C MET A 169 -14.92 -14.71 -6.90
N ARG A 170 -13.99 -15.48 -7.48
CA ARG A 170 -13.55 -15.29 -8.88
C ARG A 170 -14.68 -15.58 -9.86
N ILE A 171 -15.53 -16.61 -9.63
CA ILE A 171 -16.71 -16.89 -10.46
C ILE A 171 -17.71 -15.73 -10.37
N ALA A 172 -17.96 -15.21 -9.18
CA ALA A 172 -18.84 -14.06 -8.98
C ALA A 172 -18.30 -12.80 -9.67
N LEU A 173 -16.99 -12.56 -9.61
CA LEU A 173 -16.32 -11.49 -10.34
C LEU A 173 -16.48 -11.67 -11.85
N ALA A 174 -16.27 -12.90 -12.38
CA ALA A 174 -16.48 -13.21 -13.79
C ALA A 174 -17.90 -12.86 -14.26
N LYS A 175 -18.91 -13.28 -13.51
CA LYS A 175 -20.32 -12.95 -13.78
C LYS A 175 -20.55 -11.45 -13.84
N LEU A 176 -19.99 -10.72 -12.88
CA LEU A 176 -20.15 -9.30 -12.78
C LEU A 176 -19.48 -8.54 -13.94
N LEU A 177 -18.27 -8.97 -14.34
CA LEU A 177 -17.56 -8.40 -15.49
C LEU A 177 -18.30 -8.68 -16.81
N LEU A 178 -18.88 -9.87 -16.97
CA LEU A 178 -19.69 -10.24 -18.14
C LEU A 178 -20.99 -9.43 -18.23
N GLN A 179 -21.61 -9.06 -17.11
CA GLN A 179 -22.80 -8.20 -17.08
C GLN A 179 -22.54 -6.78 -17.59
N LYS A 180 -21.33 -6.29 -17.55
CA LYS A 180 -20.91 -4.92 -17.94
C LYS A 180 -21.85 -3.84 -17.40
N PRO A 181 -22.11 -3.75 -16.08
CA PRO A 181 -23.05 -2.76 -15.53
C PRO A 181 -22.56 -1.32 -15.75
N ASN A 182 -23.50 -0.35 -15.78
CA ASN A 182 -23.16 1.07 -15.93
C ASN A 182 -22.33 1.61 -14.76
N LEU A 183 -22.48 1.01 -13.55
CA LEU A 183 -21.63 1.28 -12.40
C LEU A 183 -21.19 -0.05 -11.79
N LEU A 184 -19.89 -0.28 -11.82
CA LEU A 184 -19.25 -1.46 -11.23
C LEU A 184 -18.67 -1.08 -9.88
N LEU A 185 -19.07 -1.79 -8.82
CA LEU A 185 -18.61 -1.60 -7.45
C LEU A 185 -17.81 -2.83 -7.02
N LEU A 186 -16.51 -2.67 -6.77
CA LEU A 186 -15.59 -3.75 -6.42
C LEU A 186 -14.98 -3.52 -5.04
N ASP A 187 -15.30 -4.40 -4.08
CA ASP A 187 -14.75 -4.36 -2.73
C ASP A 187 -13.65 -5.40 -2.58
N GLU A 188 -12.39 -4.96 -2.60
CA GLU A 188 -11.18 -5.79 -2.51
C GLU A 188 -11.10 -6.96 -3.53
N PRO A 189 -11.29 -6.70 -4.84
CA PRO A 189 -11.34 -7.78 -5.84
C PRO A 189 -10.00 -8.50 -6.00
N THR A 190 -8.91 -7.92 -5.55
CA THR A 190 -7.54 -8.44 -5.70
C THR A 190 -7.14 -9.47 -4.64
N ASN A 191 -7.92 -9.62 -3.54
CA ASN A 191 -7.51 -10.46 -2.41
C ASN A 191 -7.38 -11.96 -2.73
N HIS A 192 -8.09 -12.45 -3.75
CA HIS A 192 -8.09 -13.87 -4.11
C HIS A 192 -7.46 -14.13 -5.49
N LEU A 193 -6.85 -13.11 -6.10
CA LEU A 193 -6.23 -13.19 -7.40
C LEU A 193 -4.71 -13.37 -7.27
N ASP A 194 -4.14 -14.26 -8.07
CA ASP A 194 -2.71 -14.32 -8.29
C ASP A 194 -2.22 -13.16 -9.19
N LEU A 195 -0.93 -13.03 -9.37
CA LEU A 195 -0.34 -11.92 -10.11
C LEU A 195 -0.82 -11.86 -11.57
N GLU A 196 -1.02 -13.00 -12.22
CA GLU A 196 -1.47 -13.06 -13.62
C GLU A 196 -2.93 -12.63 -13.76
N ALA A 197 -3.81 -13.15 -12.91
CA ALA A 197 -5.21 -12.74 -12.89
C ALA A 197 -5.40 -11.27 -12.50
N ARG A 198 -4.53 -10.71 -11.64
CA ARG A 198 -4.51 -9.27 -11.33
C ARG A 198 -4.12 -8.44 -12.55
N ASN A 199 -3.06 -8.83 -13.28
CA ASN A 199 -2.63 -8.14 -14.50
C ASN A 199 -3.77 -8.10 -15.52
N TRP A 200 -4.41 -9.23 -15.74
CA TRP A 200 -5.55 -9.33 -16.63
C TRP A 200 -6.71 -8.43 -16.18
N LEU A 201 -7.03 -8.41 -14.88
CA LEU A 201 -8.10 -7.55 -14.35
C LEU A 201 -7.77 -6.06 -14.51
N GLU A 202 -6.50 -5.66 -14.36
CA GLU A 202 -6.04 -4.29 -14.62
C GLU A 202 -6.29 -3.87 -16.08
N GLU A 203 -5.89 -4.71 -17.04
CA GLU A 203 -6.11 -4.47 -18.45
C GLU A 203 -7.61 -4.36 -18.77
N TYR A 204 -8.40 -5.28 -18.20
CA TYR A 204 -9.85 -5.28 -18.35
C TYR A 204 -10.49 -3.99 -17.82
N LEU A 205 -10.15 -3.56 -16.59
CA LEU A 205 -10.70 -2.33 -16.00
C LEU A 205 -10.19 -1.07 -16.70
N THR A 206 -8.96 -1.08 -17.21
CA THR A 206 -8.43 0.03 -18.01
C THR A 206 -9.23 0.22 -19.31
N SER A 207 -9.70 -0.86 -19.91
CA SER A 207 -10.55 -0.85 -21.11
C SER A 207 -12.05 -0.79 -20.81
N TYR A 208 -12.46 -0.83 -19.52
CA TYR A 208 -13.86 -0.86 -19.15
C TYR A 208 -14.61 0.41 -19.61
N PRO A 209 -15.74 0.28 -20.34
CA PRO A 209 -16.39 1.43 -20.98
C PRO A 209 -17.21 2.31 -20.02
N TYR A 210 -17.56 1.80 -18.85
CA TYR A 210 -18.44 2.48 -17.91
C TYR A 210 -17.72 2.86 -16.61
N ALA A 211 -18.46 3.46 -15.66
CA ALA A 211 -17.93 3.86 -14.38
C ALA A 211 -17.64 2.67 -13.45
N PHE A 212 -16.61 2.81 -12.63
CA PHE A 212 -16.39 1.91 -11.53
C PHE A 212 -15.90 2.65 -10.26
N VAL A 213 -16.21 2.06 -9.11
CA VAL A 213 -15.65 2.42 -7.81
C VAL A 213 -14.97 1.18 -7.24
N LEU A 214 -13.72 1.35 -6.85
CA LEU A 214 -12.83 0.28 -6.44
C LEU A 214 -12.32 0.55 -5.03
N ILE A 215 -12.44 -0.42 -4.13
CA ILE A 215 -11.67 -0.48 -2.89
C ILE A 215 -10.56 -1.49 -3.11
N SER A 216 -9.31 -1.10 -2.90
CA SER A 216 -8.17 -2.02 -2.91
C SER A 216 -7.08 -1.57 -1.96
N HIS A 217 -6.38 -2.54 -1.39
CA HIS A 217 -5.15 -2.38 -0.62
C HIS A 217 -3.90 -2.68 -1.46
N ASP A 218 -4.03 -2.70 -2.78
CA ASP A 218 -2.95 -2.80 -3.74
C ASP A 218 -2.69 -1.42 -4.38
N ARG A 219 -1.55 -0.79 -4.05
CA ARG A 219 -1.18 0.55 -4.54
C ARG A 219 -0.99 0.59 -6.03
N TYR A 220 -0.29 -0.41 -6.57
CA TYR A 220 0.02 -0.50 -7.99
C TYR A 220 -1.27 -0.65 -8.80
N PHE A 221 -2.18 -1.49 -8.33
CA PHE A 221 -3.50 -1.66 -8.94
C PHE A 221 -4.32 -0.37 -8.96
N LEU A 222 -4.33 0.36 -7.83
CA LEU A 222 -5.00 1.67 -7.76
C LEU A 222 -4.33 2.68 -8.70
N ASP A 223 -3.00 2.72 -8.76
CA ASP A 223 -2.29 3.71 -9.55
C ASP A 223 -2.56 3.59 -11.06
N ILE A 224 -2.67 2.38 -11.57
CA ILE A 224 -2.95 2.12 -12.98
C ILE A 224 -4.43 2.29 -13.32
N THR A 225 -5.34 1.81 -12.47
CA THR A 225 -6.76 1.68 -12.85
C THR A 225 -7.59 2.92 -12.59
N VAL A 226 -7.26 3.74 -11.57
CA VAL A 226 -8.11 4.85 -11.17
C VAL A 226 -7.60 6.21 -11.66
N LYS A 227 -8.55 7.15 -11.86
CA LYS A 227 -8.27 8.55 -12.23
C LYS A 227 -8.65 9.55 -11.15
N ARG A 228 -9.29 9.10 -10.10
CA ARG A 228 -9.67 9.89 -8.92
C ARG A 228 -9.61 9.02 -7.70
N ILE A 229 -9.18 9.59 -6.58
CA ILE A 229 -9.22 8.96 -5.27
C ILE A 229 -10.22 9.70 -4.38
N VAL A 230 -11.04 8.94 -3.67
CA VAL A 230 -11.92 9.44 -2.62
C VAL A 230 -11.44 8.84 -1.30
N GLU A 231 -10.99 9.68 -0.39
CA GLU A 231 -10.53 9.26 0.93
C GLU A 231 -11.62 9.52 1.98
N ILE A 232 -11.95 8.48 2.75
CA ILE A 232 -12.73 8.65 3.97
C ILE A 232 -11.76 8.88 5.12
N TRP A 233 -11.66 10.15 5.56
CA TRP A 233 -10.78 10.55 6.63
C TRP A 233 -11.49 11.55 7.56
N ASN A 234 -11.31 11.39 8.86
CA ASN A 234 -11.96 12.20 9.88
C ASN A 234 -13.46 12.35 9.67
N LYS A 235 -14.17 11.24 9.36
CA LYS A 235 -15.62 11.17 9.14
C LYS A 235 -16.13 12.01 7.94
N ARG A 236 -15.24 12.49 7.09
CA ARG A 236 -15.55 13.25 5.86
C ARG A 236 -14.97 12.60 4.63
N MET A 237 -15.55 12.86 3.48
CA MET A 237 -15.03 12.43 2.20
C MET A 237 -14.15 13.50 1.59
N HIS A 238 -12.94 13.13 1.19
CA HIS A 238 -11.97 14.01 0.55
C HIS A 238 -11.67 13.52 -0.85
N PHE A 239 -11.73 14.43 -1.83
CA PHE A 239 -11.61 14.12 -3.23
C PHE A 239 -10.27 14.58 -3.76
N TYR A 240 -9.54 13.68 -4.39
CA TYR A 240 -8.25 13.95 -5.03
C TYR A 240 -8.34 13.58 -6.51
N ALA A 241 -7.89 14.49 -7.37
CA ALA A 241 -7.76 14.21 -8.79
C ALA A 241 -6.44 13.47 -9.05
N GLY A 242 -6.48 12.50 -9.96
CA GLY A 242 -5.30 11.75 -10.36
C GLY A 242 -5.25 10.34 -9.79
N ASN A 243 -4.08 9.72 -9.95
CA ASN A 243 -3.76 8.36 -9.50
C ASN A 243 -3.37 8.30 -8.02
N TYR A 244 -2.91 7.13 -7.56
CA TYR A 244 -2.57 6.93 -6.16
C TYR A 244 -1.35 7.74 -5.70
N ASP A 245 -0.34 7.91 -6.56
CA ASP A 245 0.86 8.70 -6.23
C ASP A 245 0.53 10.19 -6.10
N GLN A 246 -0.32 10.71 -6.98
CA GLN A 246 -0.80 12.09 -6.90
C GLN A 246 -1.66 12.33 -5.65
N TYR A 247 -2.45 11.34 -5.25
CA TYR A 247 -3.18 11.37 -3.98
C TYR A 247 -2.23 11.48 -2.78
N LEU A 248 -1.15 10.69 -2.73
CA LEU A 248 -0.17 10.75 -1.63
C LEU A 248 0.47 12.14 -1.51
N ALA A 249 0.86 12.72 -2.65
CA ALA A 249 1.40 14.08 -2.68
C ALA A 249 0.38 15.12 -2.21
N GLY A 250 -0.87 15.03 -2.70
CA GLY A 250 -1.96 15.93 -2.31
C GLY A 250 -2.35 15.79 -0.83
N LYS A 251 -2.31 14.57 -0.29
CA LYS A 251 -2.56 14.30 1.13
C LYS A 251 -1.49 14.93 2.02
N THR A 252 -0.21 14.81 1.64
CA THR A 252 0.90 15.42 2.39
C THR A 252 0.78 16.94 2.41
N ALA A 253 0.54 17.57 1.25
CA ALA A 253 0.35 19.02 1.17
C ALA A 253 -0.85 19.50 2.01
N ARG A 254 -1.96 18.75 1.98
CA ARG A 254 -3.14 19.08 2.79
C ARG A 254 -2.87 18.96 4.29
N LYS A 255 -2.11 17.96 4.70
CA LYS A 255 -1.71 17.77 6.08
C LYS A 255 -0.89 18.96 6.58
N GLU A 256 0.12 19.38 5.82
CA GLU A 256 0.95 20.55 6.13
C GLU A 256 0.11 21.83 6.25
N GLN A 257 -0.84 22.01 5.34
CA GLN A 257 -1.76 23.14 5.40
C GLN A 257 -2.63 23.12 6.67
N LEU A 258 -3.16 21.93 7.04
CA LEU A 258 -3.99 21.77 8.23
C LEU A 258 -3.18 22.04 9.52
N GLU A 259 -1.96 21.51 9.59
CA GLU A 259 -1.05 21.74 10.73
C GLU A 259 -0.69 23.22 10.86
N SER A 260 -0.39 23.90 9.76
CA SER A 260 -0.11 25.33 9.74
C SER A 260 -1.33 26.15 10.18
N ALA A 261 -2.52 25.82 9.65
CA ALA A 261 -3.77 26.48 10.05
C ALA A 261 -4.10 26.27 11.54
N TYR A 262 -3.89 25.05 12.05
CA TYR A 262 -4.08 24.74 13.46
C TYR A 262 -3.11 25.56 14.34
N LYS A 263 -1.82 25.61 13.99
CA LYS A 263 -0.82 26.38 14.72
C LYS A 263 -1.20 27.86 14.76
N THR A 264 -1.56 28.43 13.61
CA THR A 264 -2.00 29.84 13.52
C THR A 264 -3.24 30.11 14.38
N GLN A 265 -4.23 29.19 14.37
CA GLN A 265 -5.42 29.31 15.19
C GLN A 265 -5.10 29.15 16.67
N HIS A 266 -4.23 28.22 17.04
CA HIS A 266 -3.80 28.01 18.43
C HIS A 266 -3.10 29.24 19.01
N ASP A 267 -2.15 29.80 18.26
CA ASP A 267 -1.43 31.03 18.63
C ASP A 267 -2.42 32.19 18.80
N ARG A 268 -3.43 32.27 17.93
CA ARG A 268 -4.50 33.29 18.04
C ARG A 268 -5.38 33.09 19.28
N ILE A 269 -5.76 31.87 19.58
CA ILE A 269 -6.54 31.53 20.80
C ILE A 269 -5.72 31.90 22.04
N GLU A 270 -4.46 31.54 22.10
CA GLU A 270 -3.56 31.84 23.21
C GLU A 270 -3.44 33.37 23.44
N GLN A 271 -3.22 34.14 22.36
CA GLN A 271 -3.22 35.62 22.42
C GLN A 271 -4.52 36.20 22.98
N LEU A 272 -5.67 35.67 22.54
CA LEU A 272 -6.99 36.10 23.03
C LEU A 272 -7.16 35.74 24.49
N GLU A 273 -6.78 34.55 24.93
CA GLU A 273 -6.88 34.12 26.32
C GLU A 273 -5.96 34.93 27.25
N VAL A 274 -4.71 35.18 26.83
CA VAL A 274 -3.77 36.04 27.57
C VAL A 274 -4.37 37.44 27.72
N PHE A 275 -4.95 38.04 26.66
CA PHE A 275 -5.59 39.36 26.72
C PHE A 275 -6.78 39.34 27.65
N ILE A 276 -7.67 38.34 27.55
CA ILE A 276 -8.86 38.19 28.40
C ILE A 276 -8.45 38.08 29.87
N ASN A 277 -7.49 37.21 30.17
CA ASN A 277 -7.03 36.96 31.55
C ASN A 277 -6.37 38.21 32.16
N ARG A 278 -5.57 38.96 31.38
CA ARG A 278 -4.89 40.17 31.84
C ARG A 278 -5.83 41.31 32.16
N PHE A 279 -6.89 41.49 31.34
CA PHE A 279 -7.80 42.62 31.44
C PHE A 279 -9.19 42.30 31.99
N ARG A 280 -9.43 41.08 32.45
CA ARG A 280 -10.73 40.57 32.91
C ARG A 280 -11.36 41.43 34.03
N TYR A 281 -10.52 42.01 34.89
CA TYR A 281 -10.96 42.81 36.04
C TYR A 281 -10.80 44.32 35.82
N THR A 282 -10.47 44.79 34.65
CA THR A 282 -10.23 46.19 34.35
C THR A 282 -11.53 46.83 33.80
N ALA A 283 -12.21 47.66 34.57
CA ALA A 283 -13.49 48.26 34.21
C ALA A 283 -13.47 49.04 32.88
N THR A 284 -12.37 49.77 32.59
CA THR A 284 -12.20 50.56 31.36
C THR A 284 -12.06 49.69 30.10
N LYS A 285 -11.70 48.41 30.24
CA LYS A 285 -11.51 47.48 29.12
C LYS A 285 -12.59 46.40 29.02
N ALA A 286 -13.64 46.46 29.88
CA ALA A 286 -14.69 45.44 29.92
C ALA A 286 -15.38 45.21 28.57
N LYS A 287 -15.65 46.25 27.78
CA LYS A 287 -16.25 46.12 26.44
C LYS A 287 -15.33 45.42 25.44
N GLN A 288 -14.00 45.66 25.51
CA GLN A 288 -13.02 44.99 24.65
C GLN A 288 -12.88 43.51 25.03
N VAL A 289 -12.82 43.18 26.32
CA VAL A 289 -12.78 41.83 26.85
C VAL A 289 -14.00 41.03 26.40
N GLN A 290 -15.23 41.60 26.53
CA GLN A 290 -16.43 40.94 26.02
C GLN A 290 -16.43 40.69 24.52
N SER A 291 -15.86 41.62 23.72
CA SER A 291 -15.71 41.44 22.28
C SER A 291 -14.77 40.27 21.96
N ARG A 292 -13.65 40.15 22.69
CA ARG A 292 -12.69 39.04 22.49
C ARG A 292 -13.23 37.70 22.99
N ILE A 293 -14.02 37.65 24.04
CA ILE A 293 -14.73 36.45 24.47
C ILE A 293 -15.69 35.96 23.35
N LYS A 294 -16.47 36.88 22.78
CA LYS A 294 -17.37 36.55 21.67
C LYS A 294 -16.64 36.11 20.40
N GLU A 295 -15.45 36.66 20.13
CA GLU A 295 -14.58 36.21 19.05
C GLU A 295 -14.13 34.78 19.31
N LEU A 296 -13.68 34.46 20.52
CA LEU A 296 -13.25 33.10 20.91
C LEU A 296 -14.41 32.08 20.85
N GLU A 297 -15.60 32.45 21.30
CA GLU A 297 -16.81 31.60 21.26
C GLU A 297 -17.31 31.33 19.85
N LYS A 298 -17.07 32.24 18.90
CA LYS A 298 -17.44 32.05 17.48
C LYS A 298 -16.41 31.29 16.67
N MET A 299 -15.22 31.08 17.21
CA MET A 299 -14.14 30.43 16.51
C MET A 299 -14.35 28.92 16.52
N GLU A 300 -14.67 28.35 15.36
CA GLU A 300 -14.72 26.91 15.20
C GLU A 300 -13.29 26.34 15.36
N ARG A 301 -13.10 25.52 16.38
CA ARG A 301 -11.78 24.93 16.65
C ARG A 301 -11.44 23.91 15.58
N ILE A 302 -10.28 24.07 14.95
CA ILE A 302 -9.72 23.07 14.06
C ILE A 302 -9.28 21.88 14.93
N GLU A 303 -9.95 20.76 14.79
CA GLU A 303 -9.52 19.51 15.41
C GLU A 303 -8.54 18.82 14.45
N ILE A 304 -7.27 18.73 14.86
CA ILE A 304 -6.37 17.80 14.21
C ILE A 304 -6.75 16.44 14.75
N PRO A 305 -7.16 15.49 13.87
CA PRO A 305 -7.35 14.12 14.32
C PRO A 305 -6.05 13.63 14.93
N GLU A 306 -6.13 12.94 16.08
CA GLU A 306 -4.96 12.22 16.59
C GLU A 306 -4.46 11.31 15.49
N GLU A 307 -3.45 11.77 14.75
CA GLU A 307 -2.75 10.88 13.87
C GLU A 307 -2.15 9.80 14.76
N GLU A 308 -2.54 8.57 14.49
CA GLU A 308 -1.81 7.43 15.00
C GLU A 308 -0.35 7.69 14.64
N LYS A 309 0.43 8.06 15.67
CA LYS A 309 1.86 8.34 15.52
C LYS A 309 2.43 7.20 14.75
N THR A 310 3.06 7.46 13.62
CA THR A 310 3.81 6.44 12.89
C THR A 310 4.87 5.94 13.86
N VAL A 311 4.58 4.84 14.51
CA VAL A 311 5.51 4.23 15.45
C VAL A 311 6.50 3.46 14.59
N HIS A 312 7.69 4.03 14.42
CA HIS A 312 8.81 3.30 13.84
C HIS A 312 9.18 2.21 14.82
N PHE A 313 8.83 0.99 14.49
CA PHE A 313 9.18 -0.17 15.28
C PHE A 313 10.38 -0.87 14.64
N SER A 314 11.42 -1.12 15.42
CA SER A 314 12.54 -1.99 15.05
C SER A 314 12.41 -3.30 15.82
N PHE A 315 12.28 -4.40 15.09
CA PHE A 315 12.28 -5.72 15.70
C PHE A 315 13.65 -6.07 16.29
N PRO A 316 13.68 -6.92 17.34
CA PRO A 316 14.92 -7.50 17.82
C PRO A 316 15.64 -8.20 16.67
N GLN A 317 16.95 -8.08 16.60
CA GLN A 317 17.72 -8.75 15.56
C GLN A 317 18.01 -10.20 15.97
N PRO A 318 17.90 -11.17 15.04
CA PRO A 318 18.15 -12.56 15.35
C PRO A 318 19.64 -12.87 15.51
N LYS A 319 19.93 -14.04 16.07
CA LYS A 319 21.30 -14.58 16.08
C LYS A 319 21.79 -14.80 14.66
N THR A 320 23.07 -14.55 14.42
CA THR A 320 23.65 -14.69 13.09
C THR A 320 23.74 -16.18 12.67
N SER A 321 23.18 -16.52 11.52
CA SER A 321 23.31 -17.85 10.89
C SER A 321 24.66 -18.01 10.16
N GLY A 322 24.96 -19.22 9.70
CA GLY A 322 26.03 -19.47 8.73
C GLY A 322 25.83 -18.74 7.42
N ARG A 323 26.83 -18.76 6.51
CA ARG A 323 26.73 -18.10 5.19
C ARG A 323 25.63 -18.75 4.34
N ILE A 324 25.63 -20.09 4.26
CA ILE A 324 24.60 -20.86 3.56
C ILE A 324 23.48 -21.10 4.58
N VAL A 325 22.25 -20.73 4.22
CA VAL A 325 21.06 -20.90 5.06
C VAL A 325 20.30 -22.15 4.67
N ALA A 326 20.10 -22.37 3.37
CA ALA A 326 19.40 -23.53 2.86
C ALA A 326 20.00 -23.97 1.53
N GLU A 327 20.13 -25.27 1.32
CA GLU A 327 20.63 -25.86 0.09
C GLU A 327 19.71 -27.00 -0.37
N PHE A 328 19.19 -26.89 -1.59
CA PHE A 328 18.43 -27.92 -2.28
C PHE A 328 19.30 -28.53 -3.39
N ALA A 329 19.38 -29.84 -3.41
CA ALA A 329 20.10 -30.60 -4.44
C ALA A 329 19.19 -31.66 -5.07
N ASN A 330 18.86 -31.47 -6.36
CA ASN A 330 18.00 -32.36 -7.17
C ASN A 330 16.68 -32.73 -6.47
N VAL A 331 16.06 -31.77 -5.83
CA VAL A 331 14.82 -31.98 -5.06
C VAL A 331 13.63 -32.11 -5.99
N ALA A 332 12.80 -33.13 -5.73
CA ALA A 332 11.48 -33.28 -6.33
C ALA A 332 10.40 -33.49 -5.29
N LYS A 333 9.21 -32.98 -5.58
CA LYS A 333 8.02 -33.17 -4.76
C LYS A 333 6.84 -33.59 -5.60
N SER A 334 6.21 -34.70 -5.20
CA SER A 334 4.93 -35.16 -5.75
C SER A 334 3.99 -35.54 -4.62
N TYR A 335 2.68 -35.42 -4.86
CA TYR A 335 1.60 -35.88 -3.99
C TYR A 335 0.86 -37.04 -4.64
N GLY A 336 0.32 -37.97 -3.83
CA GLY A 336 -0.36 -39.16 -4.29
C GLY A 336 0.53 -40.40 -4.35
N GLU A 337 -0.06 -41.55 -4.65
CA GLU A 337 0.67 -42.82 -4.77
C GLU A 337 1.32 -42.94 -6.16
N ARG A 338 2.61 -43.34 -6.19
CA ARG A 338 3.37 -43.55 -7.43
C ARG A 338 2.59 -44.46 -8.40
N GLY A 339 2.21 -43.86 -9.53
CA GLY A 339 1.58 -44.63 -10.65
C GLY A 339 0.07 -44.67 -10.69
N MET A 340 -0.65 -44.08 -9.69
CA MET A 340 -2.13 -44.13 -9.62
C MET A 340 -2.84 -42.79 -9.41
N ASN A 341 -2.23 -41.69 -9.36
CA ASN A 341 -2.72 -40.29 -9.28
C ASN A 341 -1.57 -39.40 -8.76
N GLU A 342 -0.38 -39.62 -9.28
CA GLU A 342 0.79 -38.83 -8.90
C GLU A 342 0.65 -37.42 -9.49
N HIS A 343 0.44 -36.42 -8.61
CA HIS A 343 0.51 -35.02 -8.99
C HIS A 343 1.91 -34.50 -8.68
N LYS A 344 2.70 -34.26 -9.72
CA LYS A 344 4.05 -33.71 -9.61
C LYS A 344 3.96 -32.21 -9.45
N VAL A 345 4.60 -31.68 -8.40
CA VAL A 345 4.66 -30.24 -8.13
C VAL A 345 5.88 -29.62 -8.80
N PHE A 346 7.07 -30.22 -8.59
CA PHE A 346 8.32 -29.84 -9.27
C PHE A 346 9.32 -30.98 -9.25
N GLU A 347 10.24 -30.94 -10.21
CA GLU A 347 11.28 -31.99 -10.40
C GLU A 347 12.64 -31.32 -10.57
N ASN A 348 13.66 -31.98 -10.03
CA ASN A 348 15.08 -31.66 -10.24
C ASN A 348 15.42 -30.19 -9.86
N VAL A 349 14.89 -29.70 -8.75
CA VAL A 349 15.14 -28.35 -8.28
C VAL A 349 16.41 -28.29 -7.46
N SER A 350 17.34 -27.41 -7.86
CA SER A 350 18.60 -27.19 -7.15
C SER A 350 18.85 -25.70 -6.99
N PHE A 351 19.02 -25.24 -5.77
CA PHE A 351 19.37 -23.86 -5.45
C PHE A 351 20.01 -23.75 -4.07
N MET A 352 20.61 -22.61 -3.81
CA MET A 352 21.19 -22.24 -2.54
C MET A 352 20.69 -20.85 -2.13
N ILE A 353 20.34 -20.70 -0.85
CA ILE A 353 19.95 -19.43 -0.22
C ILE A 353 21.06 -19.03 0.74
N GLU A 354 21.56 -17.80 0.58
CA GLU A 354 22.60 -17.23 1.42
C GLU A 354 21.99 -16.33 2.51
N ARG A 355 22.78 -16.08 3.56
CA ARG A 355 22.39 -15.21 4.66
C ARG A 355 22.12 -13.78 4.18
N GLY A 356 21.00 -13.21 4.64
CA GLY A 356 20.59 -11.85 4.32
C GLY A 356 19.85 -11.71 2.99
N GLU A 357 19.69 -12.81 2.22
CA GLU A 357 18.86 -12.79 1.03
C GLU A 357 17.38 -12.67 1.39
N ARG A 358 16.66 -11.98 0.52
CA ARG A 358 15.21 -11.82 0.57
C ARG A 358 14.63 -12.39 -0.70
N VAL A 359 14.14 -13.62 -0.62
CA VAL A 359 13.68 -14.39 -1.78
C VAL A 359 12.16 -14.33 -1.87
N ALA A 360 11.65 -13.76 -2.96
CA ALA A 360 10.24 -13.79 -3.28
C ALA A 360 9.90 -15.01 -4.13
N LEU A 361 8.86 -15.76 -3.74
CA LEU A 361 8.31 -16.86 -4.51
C LEU A 361 7.11 -16.36 -5.32
N VAL A 362 7.19 -16.43 -6.65
CA VAL A 362 6.14 -16.00 -7.57
C VAL A 362 5.68 -17.17 -8.45
N GLY A 363 4.50 -17.06 -9.03
CA GLY A 363 3.88 -18.05 -9.91
C GLY A 363 2.37 -18.13 -9.71
N VAL A 364 1.70 -18.85 -10.61
CA VAL A 364 0.24 -19.04 -10.57
C VAL A 364 -0.21 -19.77 -9.30
N ASN A 365 -1.49 -19.65 -8.96
CA ASN A 365 -2.03 -20.39 -7.84
C ASN A 365 -2.03 -21.90 -8.14
N GLY A 366 -1.56 -22.68 -7.16
CA GLY A 366 -1.37 -24.12 -7.33
C GLY A 366 -0.01 -24.54 -7.93
N ALA A 367 0.85 -23.61 -8.34
CA ALA A 367 2.19 -23.92 -8.89
C ALA A 367 3.16 -24.56 -7.88
N GLY A 368 2.84 -24.58 -6.58
CA GLY A 368 3.67 -25.19 -5.55
C GLY A 368 4.44 -24.23 -4.65
N LYS A 369 4.08 -22.93 -4.64
CA LYS A 369 4.72 -21.90 -3.78
C LYS A 369 4.69 -22.28 -2.30
N SER A 370 3.50 -22.56 -1.77
CA SER A 370 3.32 -22.99 -0.37
C SER A 370 3.95 -24.36 -0.09
N THR A 371 4.04 -25.25 -1.09
CA THR A 371 4.75 -26.52 -0.96
C THR A 371 6.25 -26.28 -0.77
N LEU A 372 6.85 -25.39 -1.56
CA LEU A 372 8.27 -25.06 -1.46
C LEU A 372 8.61 -24.44 -0.09
N ILE A 373 7.78 -23.50 0.38
CA ILE A 373 7.95 -22.91 1.71
C ILE A 373 7.85 -23.96 2.83
N LYS A 374 6.88 -24.88 2.76
CA LYS A 374 6.73 -25.96 3.75
C LYS A 374 7.90 -26.94 3.75
N LEU A 375 8.48 -27.21 2.57
CA LEU A 375 9.71 -28.00 2.47
C LEU A 375 10.88 -27.28 3.13
N LEU A 376 11.05 -25.97 2.90
CA LEU A 376 12.07 -25.16 3.56
C LEU A 376 11.87 -25.09 5.08
N ALA A 377 10.61 -25.11 5.54
CA ALA A 377 10.26 -25.16 6.95
C ALA A 377 10.45 -26.54 7.58
N GLY A 378 10.72 -27.58 6.77
CA GLY A 378 10.81 -28.97 7.25
C GLY A 378 9.47 -29.57 7.66
N GLN A 379 8.34 -28.96 7.31
CA GLN A 379 6.98 -29.46 7.63
C GLN A 379 6.51 -30.53 6.65
N GLU A 380 7.08 -30.56 5.45
CA GLU A 380 6.75 -31.53 4.42
C GLU A 380 7.99 -32.38 4.08
N PRO A 381 7.84 -33.72 3.85
CA PRO A 381 8.93 -34.56 3.41
C PRO A 381 9.20 -34.36 1.90
N LEU A 382 10.44 -34.49 1.49
CA LEU A 382 10.85 -34.58 0.09
C LEU A 382 10.40 -35.92 -0.51
N THR A 383 10.10 -35.91 -1.82
CA THR A 383 9.89 -37.19 -2.56
C THR A 383 11.23 -37.76 -3.00
N THR A 384 12.12 -36.91 -3.52
CA THR A 384 13.51 -37.27 -3.87
C THR A 384 14.42 -36.06 -3.72
N GLY A 385 15.73 -36.27 -3.68
CA GLY A 385 16.74 -35.23 -3.55
C GLY A 385 17.20 -35.02 -2.11
N GLU A 386 17.96 -33.97 -1.87
CA GLU A 386 18.56 -33.66 -0.59
C GLU A 386 18.28 -32.21 -0.19
N TYR A 387 17.90 -31.98 1.06
CA TYR A 387 17.73 -30.67 1.68
C TYR A 387 18.65 -30.55 2.89
N LYS A 388 19.44 -29.49 2.92
CA LYS A 388 20.32 -29.19 4.05
C LYS A 388 20.07 -27.80 4.58
N LEU A 389 19.84 -27.70 5.88
CA LEU A 389 19.91 -26.44 6.61
C LEU A 389 21.37 -26.14 6.99
N GLY A 390 21.71 -24.86 6.88
CA GLY A 390 23.02 -24.36 7.25
C GLY A 390 23.28 -24.39 8.76
N HIS A 391 24.52 -24.08 9.14
CA HIS A 391 24.89 -24.03 10.56
C HIS A 391 24.21 -22.88 11.30
N ASN A 392 23.68 -23.12 12.50
CA ASN A 392 22.95 -22.18 13.33
C ASN A 392 21.74 -21.51 12.62
N VAL A 393 21.07 -22.21 11.72
CA VAL A 393 19.86 -21.75 11.08
C VAL A 393 18.66 -22.22 11.91
N GLU A 394 17.85 -21.25 12.33
CA GLU A 394 16.58 -21.46 13.02
C GLU A 394 15.45 -20.98 12.11
N PRO A 395 14.72 -21.91 11.42
CA PRO A 395 13.60 -21.53 10.58
C PRO A 395 12.35 -21.24 11.41
N ASP A 396 11.60 -20.22 11.04
CA ASP A 396 10.27 -19.94 11.56
C ASP A 396 9.31 -19.71 10.40
N TYR A 397 8.18 -20.41 10.44
CA TYR A 397 7.22 -20.45 9.33
C TYR A 397 5.89 -19.83 9.72
N PHE A 398 5.53 -18.77 9.01
CA PHE A 398 4.21 -18.14 9.10
C PHE A 398 3.30 -18.70 8.02
N ALA A 399 2.37 -19.58 8.44
CA ALA A 399 1.34 -20.15 7.57
C ALA A 399 0.13 -19.22 7.46
N GLN A 400 -0.63 -19.36 6.36
CA GLN A 400 -1.90 -18.63 6.20
C GLN A 400 -2.88 -18.84 7.36
N ASP A 401 -2.83 -20.00 8.01
CA ASP A 401 -3.72 -20.42 9.10
C ASP A 401 -3.06 -20.38 10.49
N GLN A 402 -1.89 -19.71 10.64
CA GLN A 402 -1.13 -19.67 11.90
C GLN A 402 -1.94 -19.20 13.11
N TYR A 403 -2.96 -18.40 12.89
CA TYR A 403 -3.86 -17.92 13.94
C TYR A 403 -4.65 -19.03 14.65
N LYS A 404 -4.71 -20.25 14.08
CA LYS A 404 -5.39 -21.41 14.71
C LYS A 404 -4.60 -21.97 15.89
N GLU A 405 -3.30 -21.68 15.98
CA GLU A 405 -2.42 -22.12 17.05
C GLU A 405 -2.43 -21.17 18.26
N LEU A 406 -3.08 -20.02 18.14
CA LEU A 406 -3.19 -19.04 19.22
C LEU A 406 -4.15 -19.52 20.31
N ASP A 407 -3.80 -19.30 21.59
CA ASP A 407 -4.70 -19.57 22.71
C ASP A 407 -5.89 -18.59 22.70
N PRO A 408 -7.12 -19.05 22.47
CA PRO A 408 -8.28 -18.16 22.39
C PRO A 408 -8.64 -17.50 23.73
N GLU A 409 -8.23 -18.06 24.87
CA GLU A 409 -8.54 -17.54 26.21
C GLU A 409 -7.54 -16.48 26.67
N ALA A 410 -6.34 -16.44 26.10
CA ALA A 410 -5.32 -15.47 26.43
C ALA A 410 -5.75 -14.04 26.01
N ARG A 411 -5.32 -13.03 26.76
CA ARG A 411 -5.46 -11.62 26.40
C ARG A 411 -4.27 -11.18 25.58
N ILE A 412 -4.49 -10.36 24.56
CA ILE A 412 -3.48 -9.89 23.63
C ILE A 412 -2.26 -9.29 24.35
N LEU A 413 -2.48 -8.36 25.29
CA LEU A 413 -1.40 -7.66 25.99
C LEU A 413 -0.64 -8.58 26.96
N ASP A 414 -1.33 -9.51 27.61
CA ASP A 414 -0.73 -10.43 28.58
C ASP A 414 0.13 -11.48 27.87
N ASP A 415 -0.37 -12.09 26.78
CA ASP A 415 0.34 -13.07 25.94
C ASP A 415 1.62 -12.47 25.32
N LEU A 416 1.56 -11.20 24.86
CA LEU A 416 2.74 -10.50 24.37
C LEU A 416 3.73 -10.17 25.49
N GLY A 417 3.24 -9.85 26.68
CA GLY A 417 4.06 -9.56 27.86
C GLY A 417 4.89 -10.76 28.30
N GLU A 418 4.33 -11.96 28.23
CA GLU A 418 5.03 -13.22 28.56
C GLU A 418 6.18 -13.51 27.60
N LEU A 419 6.00 -13.21 26.30
CA LEU A 419 7.00 -13.44 25.26
C LEU A 419 8.14 -12.42 25.27
N SER A 420 7.84 -11.17 25.60
CA SER A 420 8.78 -10.06 25.41
C SER A 420 9.62 -9.71 26.63
N GLY A 421 9.59 -10.49 27.71
CA GLY A 421 10.37 -10.46 28.96
C GLY A 421 11.07 -9.15 29.42
N ALA A 422 11.44 -8.27 28.50
CA ALA A 422 12.14 -7.02 28.75
C ALA A 422 11.41 -5.76 28.22
N SER A 423 10.30 -5.91 27.50
CA SER A 423 9.59 -4.76 26.90
C SER A 423 8.60 -4.15 27.89
N THR A 424 8.56 -2.81 27.95
CA THR A 424 7.59 -2.11 28.80
C THR A 424 6.17 -2.22 28.20
N GLN A 425 5.14 -2.16 29.04
CA GLN A 425 3.75 -2.16 28.58
C GLN A 425 3.45 -1.06 27.55
N THR A 426 4.12 0.09 27.65
CA THR A 426 3.99 1.19 26.71
C THR A 426 4.54 0.81 25.32
N GLN A 427 5.69 0.13 25.28
CA GLN A 427 6.26 -0.37 24.03
C GLN A 427 5.38 -1.43 23.38
N LEU A 428 4.81 -2.35 24.15
CA LEU A 428 3.89 -3.37 23.67
C LEU A 428 2.59 -2.76 23.11
N ARG A 429 2.04 -1.75 23.79
CA ARG A 429 0.87 -1.02 23.28
C ARG A 429 1.18 -0.24 22.00
N SER A 430 2.37 0.37 21.93
CA SER A 430 2.80 1.06 20.71
C SER A 430 2.95 0.08 19.53
N LEU A 431 3.50 -1.09 19.81
CA LEU A 431 3.64 -2.16 18.82
C LEU A 431 2.27 -2.68 18.35
N LEU A 432 1.35 -2.94 19.28
CA LEU A 432 -0.02 -3.31 18.95
C LEU A 432 -0.72 -2.24 18.12
N GLY A 433 -0.48 -0.95 18.42
CA GLY A 433 -0.98 0.16 17.63
C GLY A 433 -0.48 0.16 16.19
N CYS A 434 0.78 -0.23 15.92
CA CYS A 434 1.31 -0.39 14.56
C CYS A 434 0.54 -1.44 13.74
N PHE A 435 0.03 -2.49 14.41
CA PHE A 435 -0.79 -3.52 13.81
C PHE A 435 -2.29 -3.29 13.97
N LEU A 436 -2.68 -2.03 14.24
CA LEU A 436 -4.08 -1.57 14.29
C LEU A 436 -4.89 -2.11 15.48
N PHE A 437 -4.23 -2.47 16.57
CA PHE A 437 -4.90 -2.73 17.84
C PHE A 437 -4.80 -1.48 18.71
N SER A 438 -5.91 -0.74 18.84
CA SER A 438 -5.93 0.55 19.54
C SER A 438 -6.93 0.57 20.70
N GLY A 439 -6.71 1.46 21.67
CA GLY A 439 -7.63 1.66 22.79
C GLY A 439 -7.88 0.38 23.60
N ASP A 440 -9.15 -0.05 23.67
CA ASP A 440 -9.59 -1.20 24.45
C ASP A 440 -9.32 -2.55 23.74
N ASP A 441 -8.96 -2.53 22.44
CA ASP A 441 -8.67 -3.76 21.68
C ASP A 441 -7.51 -4.55 22.27
N VAL A 442 -6.52 -3.85 22.85
CA VAL A 442 -5.34 -4.47 23.47
C VAL A 442 -5.67 -5.39 24.67
N PHE A 443 -6.84 -5.21 25.26
CA PHE A 443 -7.32 -6.00 26.40
C PHE A 443 -8.26 -7.13 26.01
N LYS A 444 -8.62 -7.23 24.72
CA LYS A 444 -9.50 -8.29 24.23
C LYS A 444 -8.84 -9.65 24.35
N ARG A 445 -9.67 -10.70 24.50
CA ARG A 445 -9.22 -12.08 24.35
C ARG A 445 -9.00 -12.38 22.89
N ILE A 446 -7.99 -13.21 22.58
CA ILE A 446 -7.65 -13.60 21.22
C ILE A 446 -8.84 -14.28 20.52
N GLY A 447 -9.63 -15.08 21.28
CA GLY A 447 -10.82 -15.74 20.74
C GLY A 447 -11.94 -14.82 20.25
N VAL A 448 -11.99 -13.56 20.71
CA VAL A 448 -13.00 -12.57 20.29
C VAL A 448 -12.59 -11.84 19.00
N LEU A 449 -11.33 -11.92 18.60
CA LEU A 449 -10.80 -11.28 17.41
C LEU A 449 -11.38 -11.90 16.14
N SER A 450 -11.58 -11.06 15.11
CA SER A 450 -11.86 -11.53 13.75
C SER A 450 -10.69 -12.35 13.18
N GLY A 451 -10.90 -13.13 12.14
CA GLY A 451 -9.86 -13.91 11.47
C GLY A 451 -8.66 -13.03 11.03
N GLY A 452 -8.94 -11.88 10.43
CA GLY A 452 -7.89 -10.94 10.02
C GLY A 452 -7.14 -10.31 11.18
N GLU A 453 -7.81 -10.00 12.30
CA GLU A 453 -7.16 -9.51 13.51
C GLU A 453 -6.27 -10.57 14.14
N ARG A 454 -6.73 -11.82 14.22
CA ARG A 454 -5.91 -12.94 14.71
C ARG A 454 -4.67 -13.16 13.85
N ASN A 455 -4.79 -13.05 12.55
CA ASN A 455 -3.66 -13.20 11.63
C ASN A 455 -2.62 -12.08 11.82
N ARG A 456 -3.07 -10.83 11.96
CA ARG A 456 -2.18 -9.70 12.31
C ARG A 456 -1.48 -9.91 13.65
N TYR A 457 -2.21 -10.43 14.63
CA TYR A 457 -1.65 -10.73 15.95
C TYR A 457 -0.61 -11.85 15.90
N ALA A 458 -0.88 -12.94 15.17
CA ALA A 458 0.07 -14.03 14.97
C ALA A 458 1.38 -13.56 14.32
N LEU A 459 1.26 -12.72 13.28
CA LEU A 459 2.41 -12.12 12.61
C LEU A 459 3.23 -11.24 13.56
N LEU A 460 2.57 -10.40 14.35
CA LEU A 460 3.23 -9.57 15.37
C LEU A 460 3.96 -10.40 16.42
N LYS A 461 3.34 -11.50 16.89
CA LYS A 461 3.92 -12.43 17.84
C LYS A 461 5.23 -13.06 17.33
N MET A 462 5.24 -13.50 16.06
CA MET A 462 6.42 -14.03 15.38
C MET A 462 7.54 -12.99 15.30
N LEU A 463 7.21 -11.75 14.95
CA LEU A 463 8.19 -10.70 14.76
C LEU A 463 8.80 -10.15 16.07
N LEU A 464 8.19 -10.42 17.23
CA LEU A 464 8.74 -10.05 18.53
C LEU A 464 9.96 -10.88 18.94
N ASN A 465 10.05 -12.12 18.48
CA ASN A 465 11.20 -12.99 18.76
C ASN A 465 11.61 -13.69 17.44
N PRO A 466 12.12 -12.93 16.46
CA PRO A 466 12.33 -13.46 15.13
C PRO A 466 13.47 -14.46 15.10
N ALA A 467 13.21 -15.64 14.53
CA ALA A 467 14.24 -16.58 14.10
C ALA A 467 15.12 -15.94 13.01
N ASN A 468 16.29 -16.53 12.70
CA ASN A 468 17.19 -15.96 11.69
C ASN A 468 16.86 -16.38 10.24
N PHE A 469 15.88 -17.27 10.06
CA PHE A 469 15.36 -17.69 8.76
C PHE A 469 13.82 -17.63 8.77
N LEU A 470 13.25 -16.54 8.26
CA LEU A 470 11.81 -16.33 8.20
C LEU A 470 11.23 -16.88 6.90
N LEU A 471 10.17 -17.63 7.02
CA LEU A 471 9.41 -18.23 5.92
C LEU A 471 7.97 -17.72 6.02
N LEU A 472 7.58 -16.81 5.10
CA LEU A 472 6.31 -16.08 5.20
C LEU A 472 5.39 -16.44 4.03
N ASP A 473 4.26 -17.09 4.32
CA ASP A 473 3.25 -17.44 3.31
C ASP A 473 2.09 -16.44 3.32
N GLU A 474 2.07 -15.52 2.34
CA GLU A 474 1.09 -14.45 2.19
C GLU A 474 0.93 -13.54 3.42
N PRO A 475 2.01 -12.98 3.98
CA PRO A 475 1.94 -12.17 5.20
C PRO A 475 1.20 -10.83 4.99
N THR A 476 1.02 -10.40 3.74
CA THR A 476 0.34 -9.15 3.38
C THR A 476 -1.18 -9.27 3.28
N ASN A 477 -1.71 -10.49 3.31
CA ASN A 477 -3.15 -10.72 3.24
C ASN A 477 -3.85 -10.18 4.49
N HIS A 478 -5.00 -9.53 4.29
CA HIS A 478 -5.80 -8.89 5.35
C HIS A 478 -5.13 -7.72 6.08
N LEU A 479 -3.94 -7.28 5.61
CA LEU A 479 -3.31 -6.06 6.08
C LEU A 479 -3.81 -4.86 5.27
N ASP A 480 -4.11 -3.75 5.95
CA ASP A 480 -4.32 -2.50 5.24
C ASP A 480 -2.98 -1.88 4.79
N LEU A 481 -3.05 -0.81 4.01
CA LEU A 481 -1.86 -0.17 3.45
C LEU A 481 -0.85 0.26 4.51
N ARG A 482 -1.32 0.72 5.69
CA ARG A 482 -0.43 1.16 6.78
C ARG A 482 0.28 -0.02 7.44
N ALA A 483 -0.45 -1.09 7.75
CA ALA A 483 0.15 -2.29 8.34
C ALA A 483 1.15 -2.96 7.38
N LYS A 484 0.87 -2.94 6.07
CA LYS A 484 1.82 -3.39 5.03
C LYS A 484 3.11 -2.57 5.05
N ASP A 485 3.02 -1.23 5.19
CA ASP A 485 4.20 -0.37 5.28
C ASP A 485 5.04 -0.65 6.51
N VAL A 486 4.40 -0.80 7.67
CA VAL A 486 5.10 -1.15 8.92
C VAL A 486 5.80 -2.50 8.80
N LEU A 487 5.13 -3.50 8.23
CA LEU A 487 5.73 -4.82 8.00
C LEU A 487 6.91 -4.73 7.02
N LEU A 488 6.75 -4.00 5.91
CA LEU A 488 7.80 -3.82 4.92
C LEU A 488 9.03 -3.14 5.53
N GLU A 489 8.84 -2.02 6.25
CA GLU A 489 9.93 -1.30 6.90
C GLU A 489 10.68 -2.19 7.92
N ALA A 490 9.93 -2.99 8.67
CA ALA A 490 10.47 -3.92 9.64
C ALA A 490 11.32 -5.02 8.98
N LEU A 491 10.82 -5.64 7.89
CA LEU A 491 11.54 -6.67 7.14
C LEU A 491 12.73 -6.10 6.35
N MET A 492 12.67 -4.84 5.92
CA MET A 492 13.83 -4.16 5.30
C MET A 492 14.97 -3.94 6.31
N LYS A 493 14.67 -3.71 7.58
CA LYS A 493 15.65 -3.54 8.66
C LYS A 493 16.12 -4.88 9.28
N TYR A 494 15.42 -5.95 8.97
CA TYR A 494 15.73 -7.28 9.49
C TYR A 494 17.03 -7.83 8.86
N THR A 495 17.95 -8.35 9.69
CA THR A 495 19.29 -8.81 9.28
C THR A 495 19.36 -10.30 8.94
N GLY A 496 18.31 -11.06 9.23
CA GLY A 496 18.22 -12.48 8.87
C GLY A 496 17.84 -12.68 7.39
N THR A 497 17.56 -13.93 7.05
CA THR A 497 17.15 -14.34 5.71
C THR A 497 15.64 -14.49 5.66
N VAL A 498 15.01 -14.03 4.58
CA VAL A 498 13.56 -14.09 4.40
C VAL A 498 13.23 -14.79 3.09
N VAL A 499 12.35 -15.79 3.13
CA VAL A 499 11.67 -16.33 1.94
C VAL A 499 10.18 -16.06 2.11
N PHE A 500 9.57 -15.47 1.11
CA PHE A 500 8.17 -15.08 1.22
C PHE A 500 7.38 -15.29 -0.05
N VAL A 501 6.12 -15.64 0.11
CA VAL A 501 5.09 -15.59 -0.94
C VAL A 501 4.29 -14.33 -0.72
N SER A 502 4.10 -13.53 -1.74
CA SER A 502 3.16 -12.42 -1.72
C SER A 502 2.61 -12.17 -3.12
N HIS A 503 1.38 -11.71 -3.17
CA HIS A 503 0.76 -11.19 -4.39
C HIS A 503 0.78 -9.66 -4.47
N ASP A 504 1.41 -8.99 -3.51
CA ASP A 504 1.58 -7.54 -3.48
C ASP A 504 2.87 -7.14 -4.21
N ARG A 505 2.74 -6.58 -5.42
CA ARG A 505 3.89 -6.21 -6.27
C ARG A 505 4.79 -5.17 -5.62
N TYR A 506 4.20 -4.17 -4.97
CA TYR A 506 4.98 -3.13 -4.27
C TYR A 506 5.81 -3.74 -3.15
N PHE A 507 5.23 -4.67 -2.40
CA PHE A 507 5.91 -5.37 -1.33
C PHE A 507 7.06 -6.25 -1.87
N ILE A 508 6.81 -7.00 -2.96
CA ILE A 508 7.84 -7.83 -3.60
C ILE A 508 8.97 -6.94 -4.12
N ASP A 509 8.63 -5.87 -4.85
CA ASP A 509 9.62 -4.99 -5.48
C ASP A 509 10.56 -4.33 -4.46
N LYS A 510 10.01 -3.84 -3.34
CA LYS A 510 10.80 -3.17 -2.30
C LYS A 510 11.59 -4.11 -1.40
N LEU A 511 11.15 -5.35 -1.23
CA LEU A 511 11.76 -6.29 -0.28
C LEU A 511 12.70 -7.31 -0.96
N ALA A 512 12.35 -7.81 -2.15
CA ALA A 512 13.07 -8.91 -2.78
C ALA A 512 14.46 -8.50 -3.28
N THR A 513 15.42 -9.39 -3.05
CA THR A 513 16.77 -9.35 -3.66
C THR A 513 16.92 -10.41 -4.73
N ARG A 514 16.06 -11.44 -4.71
CA ARG A 514 15.97 -12.51 -5.71
C ARG A 514 14.50 -12.91 -5.85
N VAL A 515 14.12 -13.30 -7.05
CA VAL A 515 12.78 -13.82 -7.37
C VAL A 515 12.90 -15.25 -7.87
N PHE A 516 12.15 -16.17 -7.27
CA PHE A 516 12.01 -17.55 -7.70
C PHE A 516 10.64 -17.74 -8.34
N GLU A 517 10.62 -17.95 -9.65
CA GLU A 517 9.40 -18.27 -10.37
C GLU A 517 9.14 -19.77 -10.34
N ILE A 518 7.97 -20.16 -9.86
CA ILE A 518 7.53 -21.55 -9.77
C ILE A 518 6.43 -21.75 -10.82
N GLY A 519 6.72 -22.60 -11.79
CA GLY A 519 5.79 -22.91 -12.88
C GLY A 519 6.25 -24.15 -13.65
N ASP A 520 5.32 -24.83 -14.31
CA ASP A 520 5.56 -25.98 -15.18
C ASP A 520 6.47 -27.07 -14.55
N GLY A 521 6.36 -27.27 -13.24
CA GLY A 521 7.16 -28.25 -12.51
C GLY A 521 8.62 -27.86 -12.28
N LYS A 522 9.00 -26.59 -12.50
CA LYS A 522 10.36 -26.06 -12.35
C LYS A 522 10.38 -24.85 -11.42
N VAL A 523 11.58 -24.53 -10.97
CA VAL A 523 11.87 -23.28 -10.23
C VAL A 523 12.94 -22.53 -11.00
N GLU A 524 12.61 -21.38 -11.55
CA GLU A 524 13.54 -20.49 -12.22
C GLU A 524 13.95 -19.34 -11.31
N ILE A 525 15.23 -18.96 -11.34
CA ILE A 525 15.82 -18.03 -10.39
C ILE A 525 16.26 -16.77 -11.11
N TYR A 526 15.69 -15.63 -10.68
CA TYR A 526 15.99 -14.32 -11.22
C TYR A 526 16.67 -13.47 -10.12
N PRO A 527 17.87 -12.92 -10.37
CA PRO A 527 18.49 -11.96 -9.48
C PRO A 527 17.85 -10.60 -9.66
N GLY A 528 17.69 -9.85 -8.54
CA GLY A 528 17.10 -8.53 -8.52
C GLY A 528 15.70 -8.49 -7.90
N ASN A 529 15.03 -7.36 -8.06
CA ASN A 529 13.68 -7.12 -7.57
C ASN A 529 12.59 -7.58 -8.56
N TYR A 530 11.34 -7.20 -8.33
CA TYR A 530 10.22 -7.61 -9.17
C TYR A 530 10.25 -6.95 -10.57
N GLU A 531 10.68 -5.69 -10.67
CA GLU A 531 10.83 -5.00 -11.95
C GLU A 531 11.93 -5.65 -12.80
N ASP A 532 13.07 -6.01 -12.20
CA ASP A 532 14.16 -6.75 -12.86
C ASP A 532 13.68 -8.11 -13.39
N TYR A 533 12.83 -8.82 -12.62
CA TYR A 533 12.23 -10.09 -13.03
C TYR A 533 11.34 -9.90 -14.26
N LEU A 534 10.41 -8.91 -14.25
CA LEU A 534 9.52 -8.65 -15.38
C LEU A 534 10.30 -8.27 -16.63
N TRP A 535 11.30 -7.38 -16.49
CA TRP A 535 12.14 -6.98 -17.62
C TRP A 535 12.87 -8.17 -18.27
N ARG A 536 13.39 -9.09 -17.47
CA ARG A 536 14.08 -10.30 -17.99
C ARG A 536 13.13 -11.30 -18.63
N LYS A 537 11.90 -11.37 -18.15
CA LYS A 537 10.86 -12.22 -18.74
C LYS A 537 10.42 -11.69 -20.11
N GLU A 538 10.34 -10.37 -20.28
CA GLU A 538 10.05 -9.73 -21.57
C GLU A 538 11.25 -9.77 -22.54
N HIS A 539 12.47 -9.78 -22.01
CA HIS A 539 13.71 -9.77 -22.77
C HIS A 539 14.56 -11.02 -22.46
N PRO A 540 14.12 -12.23 -22.86
CA PRO A 540 14.88 -13.44 -22.59
C PRO A 540 16.24 -13.38 -23.29
N VAL A 541 17.31 -13.16 -22.51
CA VAL A 541 18.67 -13.28 -23.00
C VAL A 541 18.90 -14.76 -23.23
N ALA A 542 19.17 -15.14 -24.47
CA ALA A 542 19.55 -16.53 -24.80
C ALA A 542 20.68 -16.97 -23.87
N SER A 543 20.33 -17.83 -22.92
CA SER A 543 21.27 -18.34 -21.92
C SER A 543 22.35 -19.20 -22.59
N THR A 544 23.48 -18.57 -22.83
CA THR A 544 24.74 -19.34 -23.03
C THR A 544 25.13 -19.87 -21.66
N GLN A 545 24.71 -21.07 -21.36
CA GLN A 545 25.23 -21.85 -20.25
C GLN A 545 26.71 -22.08 -20.50
N SER A 546 27.57 -21.42 -19.76
CA SER A 546 28.97 -21.85 -19.58
C SER A 546 29.10 -22.31 -18.12
N PRO A 547 29.46 -23.58 -17.93
CA PRO A 547 29.76 -24.06 -16.60
C PRO A 547 31.08 -23.43 -16.13
N VAL A 548 31.02 -22.69 -15.03
CA VAL A 548 32.23 -22.22 -14.33
C VAL A 548 32.86 -23.43 -13.66
N SER A 549 33.82 -24.05 -14.34
CA SER A 549 34.78 -24.96 -13.72
C SER A 549 35.88 -24.11 -13.08
N SER A 550 35.88 -24.03 -11.79
CA SER A 550 36.97 -23.55 -10.97
C SER A 550 38.11 -24.56 -10.96
N GLN A 551 39.18 -24.28 -11.69
CA GLN A 551 40.51 -24.82 -11.36
C GLN A 551 41.53 -23.68 -11.36
N PRO A 552 42.40 -23.59 -10.39
CA PRO A 552 43.45 -22.59 -10.32
C PRO A 552 44.66 -23.10 -11.15
N GLN A 553 45.21 -22.24 -12.00
CA GLN A 553 46.55 -22.44 -12.57
C GLN A 553 47.45 -21.26 -12.32
N PRO A 554 48.77 -21.49 -12.18
CA PRO A 554 49.73 -20.58 -11.59
C PRO A 554 50.37 -19.63 -12.60
N ASP A 555 51.05 -18.66 -12.03
CA ASP A 555 51.87 -17.60 -12.58
C ASP A 555 52.66 -17.90 -13.84
N ALA A 556 52.65 -16.95 -14.79
CA ALA A 556 53.79 -16.72 -15.71
C ALA A 556 53.82 -15.24 -16.13
N GLU A 557 54.96 -14.66 -15.86
CA GLU A 557 55.43 -13.32 -16.24
C GLU A 557 55.45 -13.09 -17.74
N GLY A 558 55.30 -11.82 -18.16
CA GLY A 558 56.04 -11.39 -19.34
C GLY A 558 55.33 -10.42 -20.29
N SER A 559 55.80 -9.15 -20.24
CA SER A 559 56.03 -8.19 -21.32
C SER A 559 54.88 -7.44 -22.01
N VAL A 560 54.78 -6.20 -21.68
CA VAL A 560 54.85 -4.93 -22.47
C VAL A 560 54.51 -5.02 -23.95
N GLN A 561 53.49 -4.30 -24.38
CA GLN A 561 53.59 -3.34 -25.49
C GLN A 561 52.42 -2.40 -25.57
N ARG A 562 52.82 -1.08 -25.59
CA ARG A 562 51.97 0.09 -25.83
C ARG A 562 51.44 0.13 -27.25
N ARG A 563 50.25 0.65 -27.45
CA ARG A 563 49.94 1.60 -28.55
C ARG A 563 48.81 2.54 -28.19
N ASN A 564 49.17 3.82 -28.36
CA ASN A 564 48.34 5.00 -28.25
C ASN A 564 47.37 5.15 -29.43
N ALA A 565 46.30 5.86 -29.19
CA ALA A 565 45.76 7.00 -29.98
C ALA A 565 44.50 7.49 -29.25
N ASP A 566 44.49 8.64 -28.56
CA ASP A 566 44.14 9.98 -28.99
C ASP A 566 42.72 10.10 -29.53
N VAL A 567 41.83 10.96 -28.98
CA VAL A 567 41.72 12.41 -29.03
C VAL A 567 40.56 12.85 -28.14
N SER A 568 40.78 13.61 -27.12
CA SER A 568 40.59 15.06 -26.87
C SER A 568 39.21 15.57 -26.55
N HIS A 569 39.17 16.29 -25.51
CA HIS A 569 38.78 17.65 -25.09
C HIS A 569 37.46 17.70 -24.30
N SER A 570 37.27 18.45 -23.22
CA SER A 570 37.96 19.56 -22.54
C SER A 570 37.39 19.69 -21.12
N LYS A 571 38.24 19.90 -20.11
CA LYS A 571 38.41 21.09 -19.27
C LYS A 571 37.15 21.65 -18.57
N ASP A 572 37.13 21.98 -17.31
CA ASP A 572 38.05 22.63 -16.35
C ASP A 572 37.59 22.25 -14.93
N ALA A 573 38.42 21.83 -14.03
CA ALA A 573 39.29 22.53 -13.07
C ALA A 573 38.47 23.22 -11.94
N VAL A 574 38.76 23.04 -10.68
CA VAL A 574 39.83 23.47 -9.79
C VAL A 574 39.70 22.74 -8.45
N ALA A 575 40.56 21.91 -8.02
CA ALA A 575 41.73 22.04 -7.17
C ALA A 575 41.51 22.31 -5.67
N ARG A 576 41.93 21.29 -4.88
CA ARG A 576 42.86 21.27 -3.73
C ARG A 576 42.36 21.84 -2.39
N ALA A 577 42.56 21.19 -1.24
CA ALA A 577 43.79 20.68 -0.69
C ALA A 577 43.58 19.66 0.41
N SER A 578 44.48 18.73 0.51
CA SER A 578 44.74 17.74 1.53
C SER A 578 45.52 18.31 2.71
N ALA A 579 45.33 17.74 3.91
CA ALA A 579 46.39 17.43 4.89
C ALA A 579 45.77 16.61 6.03
N ALA A 580 46.09 15.33 6.12
CA ALA A 580 47.15 14.75 6.95
C ALA A 580 46.72 14.50 8.42
N VAL A 581 46.56 13.21 8.70
CA VAL A 581 46.51 12.56 10.05
C VAL A 581 47.97 12.50 10.55
N PRO A 582 48.18 12.55 11.88
CA PRO A 582 48.92 11.44 12.49
C PRO A 582 48.30 10.89 13.76
N ASN A 583 48.53 9.57 13.91
CA ASN A 583 48.27 8.70 15.05
C ASN A 583 49.11 9.08 16.30
N GLY A 584 48.68 8.61 17.45
CA GLY A 584 49.49 8.50 18.61
C GLY A 584 48.70 8.13 19.86
N ASP A 585 48.87 6.89 20.26
CA ASP A 585 48.35 6.22 21.46
C ASP A 585 48.80 6.92 22.76
N GLU A 586 48.03 6.71 23.80
CA GLU A 586 48.31 6.12 25.10
C GLU A 586 47.71 6.83 26.31
N VAL A 587 47.06 5.97 27.08
CA VAL A 587 47.10 5.77 28.55
C VAL A 587 46.14 6.56 29.46
N ALA A 588 45.41 5.72 30.13
CA ALA A 588 44.49 5.89 31.22
C ALA A 588 45.02 6.66 32.43
N ALA A 589 44.10 7.23 33.14
CA ALA A 589 43.88 7.18 34.57
C ALA A 589 43.44 8.51 35.20
N GLY A 590 42.25 8.49 35.71
CA GLY A 590 41.89 8.97 37.06
C GLY A 590 41.96 10.47 37.31
N LEU A 591 40.84 11.00 37.64
CA LEU A 591 40.55 11.71 38.87
C LEU A 591 39.51 12.82 38.72
N LEU A 592 38.60 12.77 39.63
CA LEU A 592 37.56 13.69 40.03
C LEU A 592 37.85 15.20 39.86
N ALA A 593 36.76 15.89 39.46
CA ALA A 593 36.35 17.21 39.89
C ALA A 593 37.21 18.42 39.56
N ALA A 594 36.62 19.29 38.75
CA ALA A 594 36.44 20.71 39.10
C ALA A 594 35.70 21.38 37.94
N GLU A 595 34.56 22.01 38.24
CA GLU A 595 33.95 22.98 37.33
C GLU A 595 34.93 24.07 36.97
N PRO A 596 35.09 24.46 35.70
CA PRO A 596 35.88 25.63 35.36
C PRO A 596 35.02 26.87 35.63
N LYS A 597 35.44 27.64 36.65
CA LYS A 597 34.97 29.02 36.84
C LYS A 597 35.12 29.79 35.56
N GLY A 598 34.00 30.30 35.02
CA GLY A 598 33.93 31.14 33.83
C GLY A 598 34.94 32.31 33.96
N LYS A 599 35.74 32.49 32.89
CA LYS A 599 36.56 33.69 32.71
C LYS A 599 35.60 34.87 32.55
N ARG A 600 35.57 35.79 33.51
CA ARG A 600 34.84 37.04 33.39
C ARG A 600 35.29 37.77 32.13
N MET A 601 34.36 38.03 31.23
CA MET A 601 34.56 38.75 30.00
C MET A 601 34.97 40.23 30.34
N ASN A 602 35.81 40.81 29.50
CA ASN A 602 36.21 42.21 29.64
C ASN A 602 34.98 43.12 29.51
N PRO A 603 34.72 44.04 30.47
CA PRO A 603 33.55 44.91 30.46
C PRO A 603 33.36 45.69 29.16
N ILE A 604 34.44 46.11 28.53
CA ILE A 604 34.39 46.83 27.24
C ILE A 604 33.89 45.92 26.11
N LYS A 605 34.31 44.64 26.10
CA LYS A 605 33.89 43.68 25.08
C LYS A 605 32.41 43.28 25.29
N ARG A 606 31.98 43.20 26.52
CA ARG A 606 30.57 42.96 26.87
C ARG A 606 29.67 44.10 26.39
N GLN A 607 30.07 45.35 26.64
CA GLN A 607 29.34 46.52 26.19
C GLN A 607 29.24 46.55 24.66
N GLN A 608 30.33 46.25 23.95
CA GLN A 608 30.34 46.18 22.47
C GLN A 608 29.41 45.07 21.93
N MET A 609 29.31 43.94 22.62
CA MET A 609 28.39 42.85 22.24
C MET A 609 26.94 43.21 22.55
N GLU A 610 26.66 43.89 23.65
CA GLU A 610 25.35 44.42 24.00
C GLU A 610 24.88 45.49 23.00
N ASP A 611 25.78 46.43 22.61
CA ASP A 611 25.50 47.45 21.61
C ASP A 611 25.22 46.81 20.22
N ARG A 612 26.01 45.80 19.83
CA ARG A 612 25.83 45.09 18.56
C ARG A 612 24.52 44.27 18.56
N LEU A 613 24.17 43.68 19.68
CA LEU A 613 22.91 42.92 19.83
C LEU A 613 21.70 43.84 19.64
N HIS A 614 21.78 45.07 20.19
CA HIS A 614 20.72 46.06 19.99
C HIS A 614 20.62 46.55 18.52
N GLU A 615 21.75 46.72 17.84
CA GLU A 615 21.78 47.05 16.39
C GLU A 615 21.13 45.92 15.56
N ILE A 616 21.45 44.66 15.86
CA ILE A 616 20.90 43.51 15.17
C ILE A 616 19.35 43.40 15.42
N GLU A 617 18.88 43.68 16.62
CA GLU A 617 17.43 43.71 16.93
C GLU A 617 16.71 44.78 16.09
N GLU A 618 17.32 45.97 15.89
CA GLU A 618 16.76 46.97 15.00
C GLU A 618 16.81 46.56 13.51
N GLU A 619 17.85 45.84 13.10
CA GLU A 619 17.99 45.32 11.73
C GLU A 619 16.96 44.19 11.47
N ILE A 620 16.73 43.31 12.43
CA ILE A 620 15.67 42.27 12.39
C ILE A 620 14.31 42.93 12.23
N ALA A 621 13.98 43.91 13.07
CA ALA A 621 12.68 44.58 13.00
C ALA A 621 12.47 45.30 11.63
N ARG A 622 13.52 45.86 11.04
CA ARG A 622 13.47 46.46 9.69
C ARG A 622 13.28 45.40 8.61
N ALA A 623 13.96 44.27 8.70
CA ALA A 623 13.83 43.17 7.75
C ALA A 623 12.40 42.54 7.82
N GLU A 624 11.85 42.35 9.02
CA GLU A 624 10.48 41.87 9.21
C GLU A 624 9.44 42.85 8.62
N ALA A 625 9.63 44.16 8.83
CA ALA A 625 8.74 45.16 8.23
C ALA A 625 8.82 45.17 6.70
N ALA A 626 10.02 44.97 6.11
CA ALA A 626 10.20 44.85 4.67
C ALA A 626 9.57 43.61 4.09
N ILE A 627 9.70 42.47 4.78
CA ILE A 627 9.02 41.18 4.42
C ILE A 627 7.49 41.37 4.42
N ALA A 628 6.94 42.00 5.47
CA ALA A 628 5.50 42.24 5.56
C ALA A 628 4.98 43.19 4.46
N ALA A 629 5.79 44.21 4.06
CA ALA A 629 5.46 45.06 2.95
C ALA A 629 5.45 44.30 1.62
N CYS A 630 6.49 43.50 1.33
CA CYS A 630 6.57 42.67 0.13
C CYS A 630 5.43 41.63 0.07
N GLU A 631 5.05 41.00 1.21
CA GLU A 631 3.94 40.07 1.28
C GLU A 631 2.57 40.74 1.04
N THR A 632 2.43 41.99 1.45
CA THR A 632 1.23 42.79 1.18
C THR A 632 1.13 43.19 -0.29
N GLU A 633 2.24 43.57 -0.92
CA GLU A 633 2.31 43.88 -2.34
C GLU A 633 2.05 42.65 -3.23
N LEU A 634 2.53 41.48 -2.84
CA LEU A 634 2.26 40.21 -3.53
C LEU A 634 0.77 39.79 -3.49
N GLN A 635 -0.05 40.31 -2.57
CA GLN A 635 -1.49 40.09 -2.57
C GLN A 635 -2.22 40.84 -3.70
N SER A 636 -1.60 41.85 -4.32
CA SER A 636 -2.13 42.57 -5.46
C SER A 636 -1.43 42.15 -6.74
N PHE A 637 -2.11 41.39 -7.61
CA PHE A 637 -1.55 40.97 -8.89
C PHE A 637 -1.45 42.17 -9.85
N VAL A 638 -0.23 42.52 -10.26
CA VAL A 638 0.02 43.61 -11.23
C VAL A 638 0.49 43.05 -12.56
N SER A 639 1.52 42.18 -12.59
CA SER A 639 2.00 41.48 -13.78
C SER A 639 2.86 40.27 -13.40
N ALA A 640 3.05 39.32 -14.33
CA ALA A 640 3.87 38.13 -14.08
C ALA A 640 5.35 38.46 -13.79
N GLU A 641 5.90 39.45 -14.48
CA GLU A 641 7.29 39.90 -14.30
C GLU A 641 7.51 40.59 -12.94
N GLU A 642 6.56 41.44 -12.53
CA GLU A 642 6.58 42.14 -11.26
C GLU A 642 6.43 41.17 -10.07
N THR A 643 5.53 40.19 -10.20
CA THR A 643 5.36 39.13 -9.20
C THR A 643 6.62 38.29 -9.03
N GLN A 644 7.33 37.98 -10.12
CA GLN A 644 8.56 37.22 -10.08
C GLN A 644 9.71 38.02 -9.42
N ARG A 645 9.77 39.32 -9.69
CA ARG A 645 10.75 40.26 -9.06
C ARG A 645 10.50 40.37 -7.57
N GLN A 646 9.28 40.60 -7.15
CA GLN A 646 8.86 40.69 -5.72
C GLN A 646 9.07 39.38 -4.98
N THR A 647 8.85 38.23 -5.62
CA THR A 647 9.15 36.92 -5.03
C THR A 647 10.63 36.71 -4.79
N LEU A 648 11.49 37.17 -5.71
CA LEU A 648 12.93 37.10 -5.55
C LEU A 648 13.42 38.05 -4.42
N GLU A 649 12.85 39.24 -4.33
CA GLU A 649 13.16 40.22 -3.30
C GLU A 649 12.72 39.73 -1.90
N LEU A 650 11.54 39.12 -1.80
CA LEU A 650 11.06 38.44 -0.59
C LEU A 650 12.00 37.32 -0.14
N ALA A 651 12.48 36.47 -1.09
CA ALA A 651 13.42 35.41 -0.78
C ALA A 651 14.75 35.94 -0.25
N ASN A 652 15.25 37.05 -0.83
CA ASN A 652 16.48 37.72 -0.38
C ASN A 652 16.32 38.31 1.03
N GLN A 653 15.19 38.97 1.31
CA GLN A 653 14.89 39.52 2.64
C GLN A 653 14.75 38.42 3.71
N LYS A 654 14.12 37.32 3.38
CA LYS A 654 14.02 36.13 4.28
C LYS A 654 15.38 35.49 4.57
N SER A 655 16.28 35.43 3.57
CA SER A 655 17.63 34.95 3.76
C SER A 655 18.48 35.90 4.63
N ALA A 656 18.32 37.22 4.45
CA ALA A 656 19.00 38.23 5.27
C ALA A 656 18.53 38.16 6.73
N LEU A 657 17.21 38.04 6.95
CA LEU A 657 16.62 37.84 8.29
C LEU A 657 17.19 36.60 8.98
N GLN A 658 17.31 35.48 8.26
CA GLN A 658 17.84 34.25 8.80
C GLN A 658 19.30 34.36 9.24
N SER A 659 20.13 35.12 8.48
CA SER A 659 21.52 35.39 8.87
C SER A 659 21.62 36.31 10.09
N LEU A 660 20.77 37.33 10.21
CA LEU A 660 20.72 38.22 11.37
C LEU A 660 20.25 37.46 12.65
N MET A 661 19.29 36.57 12.52
CA MET A 661 18.85 35.74 13.64
C MET A 661 19.95 34.77 14.13
N ALA A 662 20.73 34.22 13.22
CA ALA A 662 21.87 33.36 13.58
C ALA A 662 22.97 34.15 14.32
N GLU A 663 23.27 35.39 13.87
CA GLU A 663 24.21 36.28 14.54
C GLU A 663 23.71 36.73 15.93
N TRP A 664 22.41 36.98 16.04
CA TRP A 664 21.74 37.30 17.31
C TRP A 664 21.83 36.13 18.32
N GLU A 665 21.56 34.90 17.89
CA GLU A 665 21.65 33.69 18.72
C GLU A 665 23.09 33.45 19.20
N GLU A 666 24.09 33.64 18.36
CA GLU A 666 25.53 33.49 18.70
C GLU A 666 25.93 34.52 19.76
N LEU A 667 25.56 35.79 19.57
CA LEU A 667 25.90 36.87 20.51
C LEU A 667 25.15 36.78 21.83
N SER A 668 23.87 36.42 21.79
CA SER A 668 23.02 36.18 22.96
C SER A 668 23.56 35.01 23.79
N GLY A 669 23.89 33.89 23.15
CA GLY A 669 24.47 32.72 23.81
C GLY A 669 25.85 32.99 24.41
N ALA A 670 26.68 33.86 23.76
CA ALA A 670 27.95 34.28 24.28
C ALA A 670 27.83 35.21 25.51
N LEU A 671 26.80 36.04 25.55
CA LEU A 671 26.49 36.91 26.70
C LEU A 671 25.95 36.13 27.89
N GLU A 672 25.10 35.14 27.67
CA GLU A 672 24.55 34.23 28.71
C GLU A 672 25.67 33.37 29.34
N THR A 673 26.57 32.83 28.54
CA THR A 673 27.70 32.03 29.05
C THR A 673 28.76 32.84 29.78
N ALA A 674 28.79 34.16 29.62
CA ALA A 674 29.73 35.09 30.24
C ALA A 674 29.18 35.80 31.53
N GLY A 675 27.89 35.66 31.84
CA GLY A 675 27.27 36.12 33.10
C GLY A 675 27.41 35.09 34.15
#